data_aa881f716724cb5e29ebedb84f7f3414
#
_entry.id   aa881f716724cb5e29ebedb84f7f3414
#
_cell.length_a   1.000
_cell.length_b   1.000
_cell.length_c   1.000
_cell.angle_alpha   90.00
_cell.angle_beta   90.00
_cell.angle_gamma   90.00
#
_symmetry.space_group_name_H-M   'P 1'
#
loop_
_entity.id
_entity.type
_entity.pdbx_description
1 polymer ?
#
loop_
_entity_poly.entity_id
_entity_poly.type
_entity_poly.pdbx_seq_one_letter_code
_entity_poly.pdbx_strand_id
1 'polypeptide(L)'
;MSEFLVIVESPAKAKTIERYLGKKYKVKASMGHVRDLPRSQMGVYKESNFEPKYITIRGKGPVLKELKAAAKKAKKIYLAADPDREGEAIAWHLAHSLNVDITSDCRVVFNEITKDAIKESFKHPRPINMDLVDAQQARRILDRLVGYNISPLLWKKVKKGLSAGRVQSVAVRLIIDRENEIKAFIPEEYWTIEGELFKGKDHFSSLFYSLLGDKKTELKSQDDVDAILKEMKGDKFKVVSVSKKERKRNPSPAFITSSLQQEAARKLNFRARKTMMLAQQLYEGIELGSSGTVGLITYMRTDSTRISEVAQAEAAEYIRKEFGETYLKEEQRKEKKQSNAQDAHEGIRPTSTLREPNSVKQYLSRDQFRLYKLIWERFLASQMSQAIMDTMSVDLQNGNVLFRATGSKIKFPGFMKLYVEGTDDQVDEGDKMLPDLCEGDEVFKKDITPKQHFTQPPPRYTEARLVRTMEEIGIGRPSTYAPTLDTIQKRGYVSLDNKRFIPTELGEIVHELIFEFFPDILDVKFTAKMEKDLDNVEDGNVRWVEVIDEFYRDFEKDLENAEKEMQSVEIKDEPAGEDCELCSNPMVFKMGRYGKFMACSNFPDCRNTKAIVKEIGVTCPKCKEGNIIERKSKKKRIFYGCDQFPACEFISWDKPLPRSCPKCEGPLVEKKLKKGVQVQCTECDYKEEPQN
;
A
#
# COMPACT_ATOMS: atom_id res chain seq x y z
N MET A 1 -38.36 -26.29 -10.43
CA MET A 1 -37.08 -26.27 -11.10
C MET A 1 -36.64 -24.82 -11.26
N SER A 2 -35.37 -24.50 -11.11
CA SER A 2 -34.89 -23.12 -11.32
C SER A 2 -34.99 -22.77 -12.81
N GLU A 3 -35.56 -21.60 -13.11
CA GLU A 3 -35.78 -21.16 -14.50
C GLU A 3 -34.55 -20.43 -15.06
N PHE A 4 -33.79 -19.80 -14.17
CA PHE A 4 -32.65 -18.91 -14.54
C PHE A 4 -31.34 -19.44 -13.98
N LEU A 5 -30.28 -19.36 -14.76
CA LEU A 5 -28.91 -19.63 -14.31
C LEU A 5 -28.18 -18.30 -14.16
N VAL A 6 -27.59 -18.07 -13.00
CA VAL A 6 -26.70 -16.94 -12.73
C VAL A 6 -25.30 -17.46 -12.55
N ILE A 7 -24.33 -16.87 -13.24
CA ILE A 7 -22.91 -17.26 -13.12
C ILE A 7 -22.13 -16.06 -12.54
N VAL A 8 -21.47 -16.29 -11.42
CA VAL A 8 -20.59 -15.36 -10.72
C VAL A 8 -19.16 -15.89 -10.67
N GLU A 9 -18.21 -15.10 -10.17
CA GLU A 9 -16.81 -15.48 -10.15
C GLU A 9 -16.43 -16.42 -9.01
N SER A 10 -17.03 -16.23 -7.83
CA SER A 10 -16.62 -16.95 -6.62
C SER A 10 -17.77 -17.69 -5.94
N PRO A 11 -17.47 -18.79 -5.21
CA PRO A 11 -18.49 -19.53 -4.45
C PRO A 11 -19.12 -18.69 -3.33
N ALA A 12 -18.36 -17.75 -2.74
CA ALA A 12 -18.87 -16.87 -1.70
C ALA A 12 -19.99 -15.98 -2.24
N LYS A 13 -19.77 -15.32 -3.40
CA LYS A 13 -20.80 -14.56 -4.11
C LYS A 13 -22.00 -15.42 -4.47
N ALA A 14 -21.76 -16.64 -4.98
CA ALA A 14 -22.83 -17.53 -5.40
C ALA A 14 -23.80 -17.82 -4.23
N LYS A 15 -23.25 -18.15 -3.07
CA LYS A 15 -24.06 -18.42 -1.86
C LYS A 15 -24.89 -17.21 -1.43
N THR A 16 -24.31 -16.03 -1.44
CA THR A 16 -24.96 -14.78 -1.03
C THR A 16 -26.09 -14.40 -1.98
N ILE A 17 -25.80 -14.40 -3.29
CA ILE A 17 -26.72 -13.95 -4.33
C ILE A 17 -27.89 -14.93 -4.52
N GLU A 18 -27.63 -16.26 -4.48
CA GLU A 18 -28.69 -17.27 -4.59
C GLU A 18 -29.77 -17.08 -3.52
N ARG A 19 -29.36 -16.74 -2.29
CA ARG A 19 -30.28 -16.46 -1.20
C ARG A 19 -31.16 -15.22 -1.46
N TYR A 20 -30.63 -14.19 -2.09
CA TYR A 20 -31.34 -12.94 -2.37
C TYR A 20 -32.34 -13.07 -3.53
N LEU A 21 -31.97 -13.85 -4.54
CA LEU A 21 -32.78 -14.03 -5.76
C LEU A 21 -33.91 -15.09 -5.57
N GLY A 22 -33.72 -16.03 -4.66
CA GLY A 22 -34.74 -17.05 -4.35
C GLY A 22 -34.77 -18.21 -5.35
N LYS A 23 -35.78 -19.11 -5.18
CA LYS A 23 -35.85 -20.47 -5.78
C LYS A 23 -35.90 -20.52 -7.31
N LYS A 24 -36.28 -19.43 -8.00
CA LYS A 24 -36.31 -19.35 -9.45
C LYS A 24 -34.92 -19.29 -10.08
N TYR A 25 -33.93 -18.87 -9.33
CA TYR A 25 -32.57 -18.69 -9.78
C TYR A 25 -31.66 -19.76 -9.20
N LYS A 26 -30.81 -20.32 -10.07
CA LYS A 26 -29.70 -21.19 -9.68
C LYS A 26 -28.40 -20.40 -9.86
N VAL A 27 -27.63 -20.24 -8.80
CA VAL A 27 -26.36 -19.49 -8.87
C VAL A 27 -25.17 -20.45 -8.85
N LYS A 28 -24.21 -20.27 -9.75
CA LYS A 28 -23.00 -21.08 -9.84
C LYS A 28 -21.77 -20.18 -9.98
N ALA A 29 -20.62 -20.70 -9.56
CA ALA A 29 -19.36 -19.98 -9.65
C ALA A 29 -18.49 -20.52 -10.81
N SER A 30 -17.89 -19.59 -11.58
CA SER A 30 -16.88 -19.92 -12.60
C SER A 30 -15.49 -20.15 -12.02
N MET A 31 -15.28 -19.77 -10.75
CA MET A 31 -13.98 -19.81 -10.09
C MET A 31 -12.94 -18.87 -10.75
N GLY A 32 -13.37 -17.68 -11.23
CA GLY A 32 -12.59 -16.74 -12.03
C GLY A 32 -12.59 -17.07 -13.52
N HIS A 33 -11.53 -16.67 -14.24
CA HIS A 33 -11.40 -16.92 -15.68
C HIS A 33 -11.46 -18.41 -16.03
N VAL A 34 -12.14 -18.73 -17.11
CA VAL A 34 -12.27 -20.09 -17.66
C VAL A 34 -11.41 -20.29 -18.91
N ARG A 35 -11.07 -19.22 -19.63
CA ARG A 35 -10.19 -19.20 -20.81
C ARG A 35 -9.07 -18.18 -20.59
N ASP A 36 -7.90 -18.44 -21.16
CA ASP A 36 -6.74 -17.55 -21.17
C ASP A 36 -5.83 -17.90 -22.34
N LEU A 37 -4.83 -17.07 -22.62
CA LEU A 37 -3.75 -17.35 -23.56
C LEU A 37 -2.96 -18.63 -23.13
N PRO A 38 -2.45 -19.42 -24.06
CA PRO A 38 -1.66 -20.62 -23.74
C PRO A 38 -0.41 -20.25 -22.93
N ARG A 39 -0.04 -21.11 -21.96
CA ARG A 39 1.14 -20.85 -21.10
C ARG A 39 2.46 -21.14 -21.79
N SER A 40 2.49 -22.04 -22.76
CA SER A 40 3.70 -22.55 -23.43
C SER A 40 3.94 -21.95 -24.82
N GLN A 41 3.06 -21.08 -25.29
CA GLN A 41 3.12 -20.44 -26.59
C GLN A 41 2.78 -18.96 -26.47
N MET A 42 3.25 -18.13 -27.40
CA MET A 42 2.93 -16.72 -27.46
C MET A 42 1.40 -16.53 -27.53
N GLY A 43 0.76 -17.19 -28.48
CA GLY A 43 -0.70 -17.18 -28.65
C GLY A 43 -1.27 -15.85 -29.17
N VAL A 44 -0.41 -14.93 -29.59
CA VAL A 44 -0.70 -13.64 -30.18
C VAL A 44 0.36 -13.37 -31.23
N TYR A 45 -0.03 -13.05 -32.48
CA TYR A 45 0.90 -12.86 -33.57
C TYR A 45 0.52 -11.63 -34.41
N LYS A 46 1.52 -10.88 -34.86
CA LYS A 46 1.36 -9.67 -35.69
C LYS A 46 0.65 -9.98 -37.01
N GLU A 47 0.99 -11.13 -37.63
CA GLU A 47 0.44 -11.57 -38.91
C GLU A 47 -1.08 -11.84 -38.86
N SER A 48 -1.62 -12.03 -37.64
CA SER A 48 -3.07 -12.19 -37.41
C SER A 48 -3.70 -10.98 -36.75
N ASN A 49 -3.14 -9.77 -36.95
CA ASN A 49 -3.58 -8.52 -36.30
C ASN A 49 -3.68 -8.64 -34.78
N PHE A 50 -2.73 -9.37 -34.16
CA PHE A 50 -2.65 -9.63 -32.71
C PHE A 50 -3.86 -10.37 -32.15
N GLU A 51 -4.67 -11.05 -32.98
CA GLU A 51 -5.82 -11.80 -32.49
C GLU A 51 -5.40 -12.87 -31.48
N PRO A 52 -5.98 -12.87 -30.26
CA PRO A 52 -5.55 -13.74 -29.20
C PRO A 52 -6.13 -15.17 -29.33
N LYS A 53 -5.27 -16.17 -29.29
CA LYS A 53 -5.67 -17.58 -29.28
C LYS A 53 -6.04 -18.01 -27.85
N TYR A 54 -7.29 -17.88 -27.48
CA TYR A 54 -7.76 -18.31 -26.17
C TYR A 54 -8.00 -19.82 -26.10
N ILE A 55 -7.52 -20.44 -25.02
CA ILE A 55 -7.74 -21.85 -24.70
C ILE A 55 -8.39 -21.98 -23.29
N THR A 56 -9.05 -23.11 -23.06
CA THR A 56 -9.53 -23.43 -21.71
C THR A 56 -8.36 -23.56 -20.73
N ILE A 57 -8.41 -22.87 -19.62
CA ILE A 57 -7.38 -22.95 -18.57
C ILE A 57 -7.32 -24.36 -18.01
N ARG A 58 -6.10 -24.91 -17.88
CA ARG A 58 -5.86 -26.24 -17.31
C ARG A 58 -6.51 -26.34 -15.91
N GLY A 59 -7.32 -27.37 -15.70
CA GLY A 59 -8.09 -27.60 -14.46
C GLY A 59 -9.49 -26.98 -14.45
N LYS A 60 -9.87 -26.15 -15.45
CA LYS A 60 -11.21 -25.55 -15.55
C LYS A 60 -12.22 -26.43 -16.32
N GLY A 61 -11.80 -27.51 -16.95
CA GLY A 61 -12.67 -28.44 -17.66
C GLY A 61 -13.87 -28.92 -16.83
N PRO A 62 -13.70 -29.41 -15.60
CA PRO A 62 -14.81 -29.86 -14.76
C PRO A 62 -15.82 -28.74 -14.47
N VAL A 63 -15.36 -27.53 -14.16
CA VAL A 63 -16.21 -26.35 -13.90
C VAL A 63 -17.04 -26.02 -15.15
N LEU A 64 -16.38 -25.95 -16.31
CA LEU A 64 -17.08 -25.70 -17.59
C LEU A 64 -18.10 -26.79 -17.92
N LYS A 65 -17.78 -28.08 -17.68
CA LYS A 65 -18.74 -29.18 -17.88
C LYS A 65 -19.97 -29.00 -17.00
N GLU A 66 -19.78 -28.64 -15.75
CA GLU A 66 -20.88 -28.38 -14.81
C GLU A 66 -21.72 -27.18 -15.25
N LEU A 67 -21.08 -26.06 -15.64
CA LEU A 67 -21.77 -24.86 -16.13
C LEU A 67 -22.55 -25.14 -17.43
N LYS A 68 -21.97 -25.86 -18.38
CA LYS A 68 -22.65 -26.31 -19.62
C LYS A 68 -23.87 -27.17 -19.34
N ALA A 69 -23.78 -28.08 -18.37
CA ALA A 69 -24.91 -28.93 -17.99
C ALA A 69 -26.02 -28.11 -17.32
N ALA A 70 -25.69 -27.10 -16.54
CA ALA A 70 -26.65 -26.18 -15.94
C ALA A 70 -27.29 -25.23 -16.98
N ALA A 71 -26.47 -24.70 -17.90
CA ALA A 71 -26.91 -23.81 -18.99
C ALA A 71 -27.97 -24.47 -19.90
N LYS A 72 -27.78 -25.75 -20.24
CA LYS A 72 -28.77 -26.52 -21.06
C LYS A 72 -30.14 -26.64 -20.41
N LYS A 73 -30.24 -26.51 -19.07
CA LYS A 73 -31.50 -26.65 -18.31
C LYS A 73 -32.16 -25.29 -18.02
N ALA A 74 -31.45 -24.21 -18.23
CA ALA A 74 -31.91 -22.86 -17.93
C ALA A 74 -32.64 -22.25 -19.12
N LYS A 75 -33.70 -21.48 -18.86
CA LYS A 75 -34.41 -20.70 -19.89
C LYS A 75 -33.59 -19.44 -20.28
N LYS A 76 -32.89 -18.83 -19.32
CA LYS A 76 -32.05 -17.65 -19.52
C LYS A 76 -30.83 -17.74 -18.61
N ILE A 77 -29.70 -17.24 -19.11
CA ILE A 77 -28.41 -17.22 -18.42
C ILE A 77 -28.06 -15.76 -18.13
N TYR A 78 -27.69 -15.46 -16.90
CA TYR A 78 -27.17 -14.17 -16.47
C TYR A 78 -25.70 -14.31 -16.05
N LEU A 79 -24.87 -13.41 -16.54
CA LEU A 79 -23.44 -13.33 -16.26
C LEU A 79 -23.20 -12.16 -15.30
N ALA A 80 -23.02 -12.48 -14.00
CA ALA A 80 -23.00 -11.52 -12.91
C ALA A 80 -21.60 -11.44 -12.26
N ALA A 81 -20.57 -11.27 -13.10
CA ALA A 81 -19.20 -11.01 -12.68
C ALA A 81 -19.03 -9.56 -12.18
N ASP A 82 -17.89 -9.24 -11.57
CA ASP A 82 -17.57 -7.92 -11.01
C ASP A 82 -17.77 -6.77 -12.02
N PRO A 83 -17.93 -5.52 -11.55
CA PRO A 83 -18.26 -4.39 -12.41
C PRO A 83 -17.06 -3.85 -13.21
N ASP A 84 -15.85 -4.38 -13.04
CA ASP A 84 -14.65 -3.95 -13.74
C ASP A 84 -14.43 -4.69 -15.10
N ARG A 85 -13.44 -4.22 -15.88
CA ARG A 85 -13.07 -4.82 -17.17
C ARG A 85 -12.63 -6.30 -17.06
N GLU A 86 -12.09 -6.72 -15.91
CA GLU A 86 -11.79 -8.14 -15.65
C GLU A 86 -13.08 -8.96 -15.57
N GLY A 87 -14.08 -8.48 -14.83
CA GLY A 87 -15.38 -9.14 -14.75
C GLY A 87 -16.13 -9.16 -16.08
N GLU A 88 -16.00 -8.10 -16.91
CA GLU A 88 -16.57 -8.07 -18.26
C GLU A 88 -15.93 -9.13 -19.17
N ALA A 89 -14.60 -9.25 -19.14
CA ALA A 89 -13.87 -10.28 -19.89
C ALA A 89 -14.22 -11.70 -19.41
N ILE A 90 -14.40 -11.92 -18.09
CA ILE A 90 -14.88 -13.20 -17.55
C ILE A 90 -16.26 -13.52 -18.12
N ALA A 91 -17.18 -12.55 -18.12
CA ALA A 91 -18.51 -12.71 -18.66
C ALA A 91 -18.48 -13.05 -20.16
N TRP A 92 -17.67 -12.35 -20.95
CA TRP A 92 -17.47 -12.62 -22.38
C TRP A 92 -16.89 -14.02 -22.63
N HIS A 93 -15.88 -14.45 -21.88
CA HIS A 93 -15.32 -15.80 -21.99
C HIS A 93 -16.34 -16.89 -21.63
N LEU A 94 -17.20 -16.63 -20.67
CA LEU A 94 -18.30 -17.53 -20.29
C LEU A 94 -19.35 -17.58 -21.39
N ALA A 95 -19.78 -16.42 -21.91
CA ALA A 95 -20.74 -16.33 -23.01
C ALA A 95 -20.29 -17.17 -24.22
N HIS A 96 -19.04 -16.98 -24.65
CA HIS A 96 -18.44 -17.78 -25.73
C HIS A 96 -18.41 -19.28 -25.40
N SER A 97 -18.04 -19.67 -24.15
CA SER A 97 -17.94 -21.09 -23.77
C SER A 97 -19.30 -21.79 -23.64
N LEU A 98 -20.37 -21.02 -23.37
CA LEU A 98 -21.71 -21.50 -23.14
C LEU A 98 -22.65 -21.24 -24.32
N ASN A 99 -22.17 -20.63 -25.42
CA ASN A 99 -22.94 -20.19 -26.59
C ASN A 99 -24.08 -19.24 -26.21
N VAL A 100 -23.82 -18.27 -25.34
CA VAL A 100 -24.75 -17.18 -25.00
C VAL A 100 -24.52 -16.03 -25.96
N ASP A 101 -25.58 -15.48 -26.48
CA ASP A 101 -25.55 -14.30 -27.34
C ASP A 101 -25.11 -13.08 -26.52
N ILE A 102 -23.96 -12.48 -26.89
CA ILE A 102 -23.34 -11.34 -26.21
C ILE A 102 -24.13 -10.04 -26.41
N THR A 103 -24.98 -9.96 -27.45
CA THR A 103 -25.84 -8.80 -27.73
C THR A 103 -27.16 -8.85 -26.95
N SER A 104 -27.47 -10.00 -26.32
CA SER A 104 -28.62 -10.15 -25.46
C SER A 104 -28.42 -9.53 -24.07
N ASP A 105 -29.52 -9.25 -23.36
CA ASP A 105 -29.48 -8.79 -21.96
C ASP A 105 -29.07 -9.90 -21.00
N CYS A 106 -27.80 -10.33 -21.11
CA CYS A 106 -27.23 -11.42 -20.30
C CYS A 106 -26.30 -10.95 -19.20
N ARG A 107 -25.83 -9.71 -19.24
CA ARG A 107 -24.88 -9.15 -18.27
C ARG A 107 -25.62 -8.41 -17.13
N VAL A 108 -25.31 -8.74 -15.88
CA VAL A 108 -25.82 -8.04 -14.68
C VAL A 108 -24.64 -7.51 -13.89
N VAL A 109 -24.68 -6.23 -13.51
CA VAL A 109 -23.61 -5.52 -12.80
C VAL A 109 -24.16 -4.91 -11.51
N PHE A 110 -23.38 -4.98 -10.44
CA PHE A 110 -23.71 -4.39 -9.14
C PHE A 110 -22.44 -3.96 -8.39
N ASN A 111 -22.52 -2.80 -7.73
CA ASN A 111 -21.40 -2.24 -6.98
C ASN A 111 -21.37 -2.73 -5.52
N GLU A 112 -22.43 -3.33 -5.01
CA GLU A 112 -22.52 -3.89 -3.66
C GLU A 112 -23.38 -5.15 -3.64
N ILE A 113 -23.08 -6.05 -2.71
CA ILE A 113 -23.81 -7.32 -2.57
C ILE A 113 -24.78 -7.22 -1.39
N THR A 114 -25.82 -6.40 -1.59
CA THR A 114 -26.98 -6.28 -0.70
C THR A 114 -28.22 -6.82 -1.38
N LYS A 115 -29.25 -7.12 -0.58
CA LYS A 115 -30.51 -7.69 -1.13
C LYS A 115 -31.18 -6.76 -2.14
N ASP A 116 -31.19 -5.46 -1.82
CA ASP A 116 -31.90 -4.47 -2.62
C ASP A 116 -31.10 -4.13 -3.90
N ALA A 117 -29.79 -3.92 -3.79
CA ALA A 117 -28.92 -3.68 -4.94
C ALA A 117 -28.96 -4.86 -5.92
N ILE A 118 -28.87 -6.10 -5.43
CA ILE A 118 -28.94 -7.28 -6.30
C ILE A 118 -30.30 -7.36 -7.00
N LYS A 119 -31.42 -7.19 -6.28
CA LYS A 119 -32.73 -7.24 -6.90
C LYS A 119 -32.95 -6.15 -7.95
N GLU A 120 -32.43 -4.96 -7.68
CA GLU A 120 -32.52 -3.83 -8.61
C GLU A 120 -31.69 -4.09 -9.87
N SER A 121 -30.45 -4.56 -9.72
CA SER A 121 -29.56 -4.87 -10.86
C SER A 121 -30.16 -5.92 -11.79
N PHE A 122 -30.89 -6.91 -11.26
CA PHE A 122 -31.55 -7.93 -12.08
C PHE A 122 -32.78 -7.44 -12.85
N LYS A 123 -33.28 -6.23 -12.58
CA LYS A 123 -34.31 -5.56 -13.40
C LYS A 123 -33.72 -4.89 -14.65
N HIS A 124 -32.43 -4.59 -14.62
CA HIS A 124 -31.72 -3.83 -15.66
C HIS A 124 -30.51 -4.59 -16.22
N PRO A 125 -30.70 -5.84 -16.72
CA PRO A 125 -29.63 -6.54 -17.42
C PRO A 125 -29.31 -5.84 -18.74
N ARG A 126 -28.06 -5.97 -19.21
CA ARG A 126 -27.59 -5.35 -20.44
C ARG A 126 -26.80 -6.35 -21.30
N PRO A 127 -26.49 -6.02 -22.55
CA PRO A 127 -25.47 -6.70 -23.35
C PRO A 127 -24.08 -6.62 -22.70
N ILE A 128 -23.18 -7.48 -23.14
CA ILE A 128 -21.75 -7.37 -22.79
C ILE A 128 -21.18 -6.13 -23.45
N ASN A 129 -20.45 -5.31 -22.69
CA ASN A 129 -19.75 -4.16 -23.22
C ASN A 129 -18.42 -4.60 -23.83
N MET A 130 -18.34 -4.52 -25.17
CA MET A 130 -17.14 -4.96 -25.89
C MET A 130 -15.96 -4.02 -25.72
N ASP A 131 -16.16 -2.72 -25.45
CA ASP A 131 -15.06 -1.78 -25.21
C ASP A 131 -14.30 -2.15 -23.92
N LEU A 132 -15.03 -2.54 -22.85
CA LEU A 132 -14.42 -3.09 -21.63
C LEU A 132 -13.67 -4.40 -21.87
N VAL A 133 -14.23 -5.28 -22.69
CA VAL A 133 -13.59 -6.54 -23.08
C VAL A 133 -12.31 -6.25 -23.86
N ASP A 134 -12.35 -5.35 -24.82
CA ASP A 134 -11.24 -4.96 -25.69
C ASP A 134 -10.12 -4.29 -24.87
N ALA A 135 -10.46 -3.44 -23.91
CA ALA A 135 -9.48 -2.83 -23.00
C ALA A 135 -8.75 -3.89 -22.14
N GLN A 136 -9.49 -4.90 -21.64
CA GLN A 136 -8.89 -6.02 -20.91
C GLN A 136 -8.03 -6.90 -21.84
N GLN A 137 -8.49 -7.21 -23.06
CA GLN A 137 -7.73 -7.95 -24.06
C GLN A 137 -6.44 -7.21 -24.42
N ALA A 138 -6.52 -5.92 -24.73
CA ALA A 138 -5.36 -5.09 -25.06
C ALA A 138 -4.30 -5.16 -23.94
N ARG A 139 -4.71 -4.95 -22.69
CA ARG A 139 -3.81 -5.09 -21.53
C ARG A 139 -3.19 -6.49 -21.48
N ARG A 140 -4.01 -7.54 -21.61
CA ARG A 140 -3.55 -8.93 -21.56
C ARG A 140 -2.55 -9.26 -22.66
N ILE A 141 -2.78 -8.74 -23.88
CA ILE A 141 -1.90 -8.89 -25.03
C ILE A 141 -0.58 -8.16 -24.82
N LEU A 142 -0.62 -6.88 -24.40
CA LEU A 142 0.58 -6.10 -24.11
C LEU A 142 1.45 -6.77 -23.04
N ASP A 143 0.85 -7.21 -21.94
CA ASP A 143 1.57 -7.90 -20.86
C ASP A 143 2.13 -9.26 -21.34
N ARG A 144 1.47 -9.90 -22.32
CA ARG A 144 1.97 -11.11 -22.97
C ARG A 144 3.17 -10.81 -23.87
N LEU A 145 3.07 -9.81 -24.75
CA LEU A 145 4.13 -9.41 -25.66
C LEU A 145 5.41 -9.06 -24.90
N VAL A 146 5.30 -8.18 -23.91
CA VAL A 146 6.44 -7.77 -23.08
C VAL A 146 7.00 -8.92 -22.26
N GLY A 147 6.14 -9.56 -21.45
CA GLY A 147 6.60 -10.57 -20.50
C GLY A 147 7.11 -11.85 -21.16
N TYR A 148 6.52 -12.26 -22.28
CA TYR A 148 6.89 -13.51 -22.95
C TYR A 148 8.12 -13.37 -23.84
N ASN A 149 8.44 -12.18 -24.33
CA ASN A 149 9.65 -11.90 -25.09
C ASN A 149 10.84 -11.57 -24.16
N ILE A 150 10.69 -10.64 -23.23
CA ILE A 150 11.81 -10.20 -22.38
C ILE A 150 12.19 -11.25 -21.32
N SER A 151 11.22 -11.95 -20.71
CA SER A 151 11.54 -12.91 -19.64
C SER A 151 12.47 -14.06 -20.08
N PRO A 152 12.32 -14.69 -21.25
CA PRO A 152 13.26 -15.71 -21.74
C PRO A 152 14.67 -15.14 -21.97
N LEU A 153 14.81 -13.90 -22.46
CA LEU A 153 16.10 -13.22 -22.58
C LEU A 153 16.77 -13.08 -21.22
N LEU A 154 16.05 -12.60 -20.22
CA LEU A 154 16.56 -12.52 -18.86
C LEU A 154 16.93 -13.89 -18.28
N TRP A 155 16.20 -14.95 -18.63
CA TRP A 155 16.55 -16.31 -18.18
C TRP A 155 17.84 -16.84 -18.81
N LYS A 156 18.07 -16.50 -20.08
CA LYS A 156 19.27 -16.90 -20.81
C LYS A 156 20.49 -16.10 -20.38
N LYS A 157 20.30 -14.81 -20.10
CA LYS A 157 21.39 -13.85 -19.90
C LYS A 157 21.75 -13.59 -18.43
N VAL A 158 20.80 -13.82 -17.50
CA VAL A 158 20.97 -13.57 -16.06
C VAL A 158 20.63 -14.81 -15.24
N LYS A 159 19.32 -15.13 -15.07
CA LYS A 159 18.88 -16.24 -14.22
C LYS A 159 17.45 -16.68 -14.53
N LYS A 160 17.19 -18.00 -14.49
CA LYS A 160 15.83 -18.54 -14.62
C LYS A 160 14.88 -18.02 -13.55
N GLY A 161 13.62 -17.75 -13.94
CA GLY A 161 12.56 -17.32 -13.05
C GLY A 161 12.39 -15.82 -12.90
N LEU A 162 13.20 -15.00 -13.59
CA LEU A 162 13.01 -13.56 -13.70
C LEU A 162 11.82 -13.23 -14.60
N SER A 163 11.26 -12.05 -14.47
CA SER A 163 10.19 -11.55 -15.34
C SER A 163 10.30 -10.05 -15.53
N ALA A 164 10.03 -9.59 -16.74
CA ALA A 164 9.81 -8.19 -17.02
C ALA A 164 8.31 -7.93 -17.23
N GLY A 165 7.88 -6.71 -16.98
CA GLY A 165 6.53 -6.25 -17.22
C GLY A 165 6.47 -4.74 -17.07
N ARG A 166 5.66 -4.04 -17.87
CA ARG A 166 5.59 -2.58 -17.97
C ARG A 166 5.51 -1.89 -16.60
N VAL A 167 4.42 -2.09 -15.88
CA VAL A 167 4.21 -1.47 -14.55
C VAL A 167 5.23 -1.97 -13.51
N GLN A 168 5.61 -3.25 -13.58
CA GLN A 168 6.60 -3.85 -12.69
C GLN A 168 7.97 -3.22 -12.84
N SER A 169 8.45 -3.04 -14.08
CA SER A 169 9.78 -2.50 -14.37
C SER A 169 9.89 -1.04 -13.96
N VAL A 170 8.85 -0.24 -14.20
CA VAL A 170 8.81 1.16 -13.74
C VAL A 170 8.76 1.25 -12.21
N ALA A 171 8.03 0.37 -11.52
CA ALA A 171 8.03 0.35 -10.06
C ALA A 171 9.42 0.06 -9.48
N VAL A 172 10.21 -0.82 -10.10
CA VAL A 172 11.61 -1.08 -9.73
C VAL A 172 12.48 0.13 -10.02
N ARG A 173 12.33 0.76 -11.20
CA ARG A 173 13.03 1.99 -11.57
C ARG A 173 12.83 3.10 -10.54
N LEU A 174 11.59 3.40 -10.13
CA LEU A 174 11.31 4.41 -9.11
C LEU A 174 12.08 4.18 -7.80
N ILE A 175 12.22 2.90 -7.40
CA ILE A 175 12.95 2.54 -6.18
C ILE A 175 14.45 2.74 -6.39
N ILE A 176 15.00 2.38 -7.55
CA ILE A 176 16.42 2.55 -7.89
C ILE A 176 16.77 4.03 -8.02
N ASP A 177 15.96 4.81 -8.74
CA ASP A 177 16.15 6.25 -8.88
C ASP A 177 16.19 6.93 -7.50
N ARG A 178 15.28 6.54 -6.59
CA ARG A 178 15.29 7.03 -5.19
C ARG A 178 16.56 6.62 -4.44
N GLU A 179 17.08 5.43 -4.63
CA GLU A 179 18.31 4.99 -3.99
C GLU A 179 19.52 5.76 -4.55
N ASN A 180 19.51 6.09 -5.85
CA ASN A 180 20.54 6.92 -6.49
C ASN A 180 20.47 8.37 -5.98
N GLU A 181 19.27 8.94 -5.82
CA GLU A 181 19.08 10.25 -5.17
C GLU A 181 19.67 10.26 -3.75
N ILE A 182 19.44 9.19 -2.98
CA ILE A 182 19.97 9.07 -1.61
C ILE A 182 21.50 8.95 -1.63
N LYS A 183 22.08 8.14 -2.54
CA LYS A 183 23.54 7.96 -2.67
C LYS A 183 24.25 9.24 -3.12
N ALA A 184 23.60 10.03 -3.98
CA ALA A 184 24.13 11.29 -4.50
C ALA A 184 23.90 12.48 -3.57
N PHE A 185 23.10 12.32 -2.52
CA PHE A 185 22.72 13.41 -1.63
C PHE A 185 23.92 13.87 -0.79
N ILE A 186 24.17 15.17 -0.80
CA ILE A 186 25.17 15.82 0.04
C ILE A 186 24.45 16.59 1.14
N PRO A 187 24.62 16.22 2.41
CA PRO A 187 24.01 16.96 3.53
C PRO A 187 24.55 18.40 3.59
N GLU A 188 23.64 19.34 3.63
CA GLU A 188 23.96 20.77 3.86
C GLU A 188 23.68 21.13 5.32
N GLU A 189 24.61 21.82 5.93
CA GLU A 189 24.49 22.34 7.29
C GLU A 189 23.53 23.52 7.32
N TYR A 190 22.64 23.54 8.33
CA TYR A 190 21.85 24.70 8.68
C TYR A 190 21.59 24.74 10.19
N TRP A 191 21.25 25.92 10.69
CA TRP A 191 21.03 26.13 12.09
C TRP A 191 19.64 26.68 12.37
N THR A 192 19.14 26.40 13.57
CA THR A 192 17.96 27.06 14.15
C THR A 192 18.33 27.59 15.51
N ILE A 193 17.74 28.71 15.90
CA ILE A 193 17.84 29.21 17.27
C ILE A 193 16.45 29.11 17.89
N GLU A 194 16.33 28.20 18.86
CA GLU A 194 15.08 28.00 19.61
C GLU A 194 15.08 28.92 20.86
N GLY A 195 14.00 29.64 21.04
CA GLY A 195 13.76 30.45 22.27
C GLY A 195 12.68 29.81 23.12
N GLU A 196 13.01 29.44 24.35
CA GLU A 196 12.02 29.13 25.38
C GLU A 196 11.68 30.40 26.11
N LEU A 197 10.45 30.92 25.94
CA LEU A 197 9.98 32.20 26.47
C LEU A 197 8.83 31.98 27.42
N PHE A 198 8.57 32.97 28.28
CA PHE A 198 7.44 32.92 29.21
C PHE A 198 6.77 34.28 29.41
N LYS A 199 5.45 34.26 29.70
CA LYS A 199 4.66 35.40 30.20
C LYS A 199 3.96 34.97 31.49
N GLY A 200 4.39 35.49 32.60
CA GLY A 200 3.89 35.06 33.92
C GLY A 200 4.24 33.59 34.21
N LYS A 201 3.24 32.71 34.22
CA LYS A 201 3.43 31.24 34.41
C LYS A 201 3.41 30.43 33.12
N ASP A 202 3.06 31.06 32.01
CA ASP A 202 2.87 30.34 30.73
C ASP A 202 4.16 30.34 29.94
N HIS A 203 4.65 29.14 29.63
CA HIS A 203 5.84 28.89 28.83
C HIS A 203 5.47 28.51 27.40
N PHE A 204 6.25 28.98 26.44
CA PHE A 204 6.08 28.64 25.04
C PHE A 204 7.40 28.69 24.28
N SER A 205 7.48 27.95 23.18
CA SER A 205 8.65 27.92 22.29
C SER A 205 8.47 28.88 21.11
N SER A 206 9.57 29.51 20.71
CA SER A 206 9.68 30.34 19.52
C SER A 206 10.93 29.98 18.74
N LEU A 207 10.97 30.33 17.46
CA LEU A 207 12.13 30.13 16.60
C LEU A 207 12.61 31.50 16.08
N PHE A 208 13.91 31.68 15.99
CA PHE A 208 14.48 32.77 15.23
C PHE A 208 13.90 32.82 13.84
N TYR A 209 13.48 33.98 13.38
CA TYR A 209 12.83 34.13 12.09
C TYR A 209 13.65 35.00 11.12
N SER A 210 14.05 36.21 11.55
CA SER A 210 14.82 37.15 10.74
C SER A 210 15.48 38.23 11.56
N LEU A 211 16.36 39.03 10.96
CA LEU A 211 16.69 40.35 11.40
C LEU A 211 15.57 41.32 11.03
N LEU A 212 15.48 42.46 11.76
CA LEU A 212 14.52 43.53 11.47
C LEU A 212 14.76 44.09 10.07
N GLY A 213 13.69 44.12 9.26
CA GLY A 213 13.74 44.56 7.86
C GLY A 213 13.93 43.45 6.85
N ASP A 214 14.35 42.25 7.25
CA ASP A 214 14.51 41.08 6.37
C ASP A 214 13.21 40.29 6.29
N LYS A 215 13.02 39.60 5.13
CA LYS A 215 11.86 38.68 4.97
C LYS A 215 12.01 37.39 5.77
N LYS A 216 13.17 36.78 5.70
CA LYS A 216 13.58 35.57 6.43
C LYS A 216 15.09 35.44 6.34
N THR A 217 15.75 35.17 7.47
CA THR A 217 17.21 34.97 7.50
C THR A 217 17.51 33.50 7.70
N GLU A 218 18.31 32.92 6.81
CA GLU A 218 18.81 31.55 6.93
C GLU A 218 20.15 31.54 7.64
N LEU A 219 20.34 30.59 8.55
CA LEU A 219 21.58 30.39 9.28
C LEU A 219 22.29 29.17 8.71
N LYS A 220 23.46 29.37 8.12
CA LYS A 220 24.21 28.31 7.44
C LYS A 220 25.46 27.85 8.20
N SER A 221 25.86 28.63 9.22
CA SER A 221 27.09 28.38 9.98
C SER A 221 26.92 28.79 11.46
N GLN A 222 27.85 28.32 12.29
CA GLN A 222 27.98 28.78 13.67
C GLN A 222 28.26 30.29 13.74
N ASP A 223 29.04 30.85 12.79
CA ASP A 223 29.34 32.28 12.76
C ASP A 223 28.07 33.13 12.55
N ASP A 224 27.13 32.65 11.70
CA ASP A 224 25.82 33.31 11.53
C ASP A 224 25.04 33.32 12.84
N VAL A 225 25.04 32.19 13.55
CA VAL A 225 24.38 32.07 14.88
C VAL A 225 24.99 33.04 15.88
N ASP A 226 26.32 33.09 15.97
CA ASP A 226 27.04 33.95 16.88
C ASP A 226 26.80 35.46 16.59
N ALA A 227 26.67 35.80 15.30
CA ALA A 227 26.29 37.14 14.87
C ALA A 227 24.89 37.51 15.35
N ILE A 228 23.91 36.61 15.18
CA ILE A 228 22.53 36.84 15.65
C ILE A 228 22.46 36.97 17.17
N LEU A 229 23.15 36.10 17.91
CA LEU A 229 23.16 36.13 19.36
C LEU A 229 23.76 37.46 19.92
N LYS A 230 24.72 38.07 19.21
CA LYS A 230 25.30 39.39 19.57
C LYS A 230 24.33 40.54 19.34
N GLU A 231 23.41 40.43 18.40
CA GLU A 231 22.37 41.45 18.13
C GLU A 231 21.26 41.44 19.18
N MET A 232 21.16 40.40 20.01
CA MET A 232 20.17 40.30 21.10
C MET A 232 20.54 41.20 22.27
N LYS A 233 19.52 41.80 22.91
CA LYS A 233 19.70 42.72 24.01
C LYS A 233 18.89 42.31 25.25
N GLY A 234 19.59 41.78 26.26
CA GLY A 234 18.97 41.40 27.53
C GLY A 234 17.98 40.24 27.40
N ASP A 235 17.07 40.13 28.37
CA ASP A 235 16.17 38.98 28.50
C ASP A 235 14.72 39.26 28.10
N LYS A 236 14.42 40.52 27.73
CA LYS A 236 13.06 40.93 27.36
C LYS A 236 12.84 40.89 25.86
N PHE A 237 11.70 40.33 25.47
CA PHE A 237 11.16 40.38 24.12
C PHE A 237 9.87 41.19 24.13
N LYS A 238 9.69 42.00 23.10
CA LYS A 238 8.45 42.74 22.88
C LYS A 238 7.63 42.09 21.80
N VAL A 239 6.36 41.85 22.03
CA VAL A 239 5.43 41.40 21.01
C VAL A 239 5.17 42.55 20.04
N VAL A 240 5.61 42.37 18.78
CA VAL A 240 5.50 43.43 17.74
C VAL A 240 4.38 43.15 16.75
N SER A 241 3.95 41.90 16.63
CA SER A 241 2.83 41.54 15.76
C SER A 241 2.13 40.27 16.27
N VAL A 242 0.79 40.27 16.22
CA VAL A 242 -0.05 39.11 16.52
C VAL A 242 -1.03 38.90 15.41
N SER A 243 -0.87 37.80 14.70
CA SER A 243 -1.79 37.40 13.63
C SER A 243 -2.63 36.19 14.05
N LYS A 244 -3.93 36.41 14.23
CA LYS A 244 -4.92 35.33 14.51
C LYS A 244 -5.72 35.06 13.26
N LYS A 245 -5.77 33.79 12.83
CA LYS A 245 -6.50 33.36 11.61
C LYS A 245 -7.26 32.06 11.86
N GLU A 246 -8.43 31.93 11.29
CA GLU A 246 -9.12 30.66 11.21
C GLU A 246 -8.65 29.88 9.96
N ARG A 247 -8.26 28.63 10.18
CA ARG A 247 -7.92 27.69 9.11
C ARG A 247 -8.96 26.58 9.09
N LYS A 248 -9.60 26.40 7.92
CA LYS A 248 -10.53 25.30 7.68
C LYS A 248 -9.77 24.09 7.12
N ARG A 249 -9.99 22.93 7.70
CA ARG A 249 -9.46 21.64 7.20
C ARG A 249 -10.62 20.81 6.68
N ASN A 250 -10.58 20.46 5.41
CA ASN A 250 -11.61 19.66 4.77
C ASN A 250 -11.41 18.17 5.05
N PRO A 251 -12.50 17.39 5.18
CA PRO A 251 -12.40 15.93 5.18
C PRO A 251 -11.89 15.44 3.83
N SER A 252 -11.11 14.38 3.89
CA SER A 252 -10.72 13.66 2.67
C SER A 252 -11.90 12.85 2.14
N PRO A 253 -12.03 12.61 0.81
CA PRO A 253 -13.13 11.84 0.22
C PRO A 253 -13.13 10.39 0.69
N ALA A 254 -14.18 9.65 0.40
CA ALA A 254 -14.23 8.21 0.59
C ALA A 254 -13.03 7.53 -0.10
N PHE A 255 -12.67 6.33 0.36
CA PHE A 255 -11.54 5.62 -0.19
C PHE A 255 -11.75 5.23 -1.65
N ILE A 256 -10.66 5.35 -2.41
CA ILE A 256 -10.40 4.62 -3.65
C ILE A 256 -9.39 3.51 -3.34
N THR A 257 -9.12 2.63 -4.28
CA THR A 257 -8.20 1.48 -4.07
C THR A 257 -6.83 1.91 -3.56
N SER A 258 -6.23 2.94 -4.17
CA SER A 258 -4.90 3.42 -3.81
C SER A 258 -4.87 4.02 -2.40
N SER A 259 -5.82 4.90 -2.07
CA SER A 259 -5.88 5.53 -0.75
C SER A 259 -6.21 4.54 0.37
N LEU A 260 -7.05 3.52 0.09
CA LEU A 260 -7.29 2.42 1.04
C LEU A 260 -6.02 1.63 1.32
N GLN A 261 -5.23 1.30 0.29
CA GLN A 261 -3.95 0.59 0.46
C GLN A 261 -2.96 1.42 1.26
N GLN A 262 -2.87 2.72 1.00
CA GLN A 262 -2.00 3.65 1.72
C GLN A 262 -2.36 3.73 3.21
N GLU A 263 -3.61 4.00 3.53
CA GLU A 263 -4.06 4.14 4.93
C GLU A 263 -4.03 2.81 5.70
N ALA A 264 -4.35 1.70 5.05
CA ALA A 264 -4.19 0.38 5.65
C ALA A 264 -2.72 0.04 5.94
N ALA A 265 -1.77 0.47 5.10
CA ALA A 265 -0.35 0.31 5.37
C ALA A 265 0.10 1.17 6.55
N ARG A 266 -0.31 2.44 6.62
CA ARG A 266 0.06 3.39 7.69
C ARG A 266 -0.55 3.00 9.04
N LYS A 267 -1.87 2.86 9.11
CA LYS A 267 -2.61 2.69 10.38
C LYS A 267 -2.72 1.24 10.84
N LEU A 268 -2.84 0.28 9.91
CA LEU A 268 -3.08 -1.12 10.23
C LEU A 268 -1.83 -1.98 10.08
N ASN A 269 -0.78 -1.45 9.42
CA ASN A 269 0.40 -2.20 9.03
C ASN A 269 0.04 -3.41 8.12
N PHE A 270 -0.91 -3.21 7.20
CA PHE A 270 -1.31 -4.20 6.22
C PHE A 270 -0.60 -3.91 4.90
N ARG A 271 -0.03 -4.94 4.28
CA ARG A 271 0.47 -4.84 2.93
C ARG A 271 -0.67 -4.71 1.93
N ALA A 272 -0.44 -4.07 0.79
CA ALA A 272 -1.43 -3.85 -0.25
C ALA A 272 -2.18 -5.15 -0.64
N ARG A 273 -1.45 -6.26 -0.84
CA ARG A 273 -2.06 -7.58 -1.12
C ARG A 273 -2.99 -8.06 -0.02
N LYS A 274 -2.61 -7.91 1.26
CA LYS A 274 -3.46 -8.29 2.40
C LYS A 274 -4.69 -7.42 2.47
N THR A 275 -4.54 -6.13 2.26
CA THR A 275 -5.65 -5.17 2.24
C THR A 275 -6.68 -5.57 1.20
N MET A 276 -6.25 -5.83 -0.05
CA MET A 276 -7.17 -6.21 -1.12
C MET A 276 -7.83 -7.58 -0.88
N MET A 277 -7.12 -8.54 -0.31
CA MET A 277 -7.70 -9.83 0.06
C MET A 277 -8.81 -9.69 1.11
N LEU A 278 -8.60 -8.87 2.13
CA LEU A 278 -9.60 -8.62 3.18
C LEU A 278 -10.78 -7.80 2.63
N ALA A 279 -10.51 -6.80 1.79
CA ALA A 279 -11.56 -6.01 1.13
C ALA A 279 -12.46 -6.89 0.25
N GLN A 280 -11.86 -7.82 -0.52
CA GLN A 280 -12.61 -8.80 -1.31
C GLN A 280 -13.55 -9.65 -0.44
N GLN A 281 -13.08 -10.12 0.71
CA GLN A 281 -13.90 -10.89 1.65
C GLN A 281 -15.06 -10.06 2.20
N LEU A 282 -14.82 -8.79 2.56
CA LEU A 282 -15.86 -7.88 3.05
C LEU A 282 -16.91 -7.56 1.98
N TYR A 283 -16.48 -7.43 0.71
CA TYR A 283 -17.38 -7.21 -0.42
C TYR A 283 -18.23 -8.44 -0.75
N GLU A 284 -17.60 -9.63 -0.85
CA GLU A 284 -18.29 -10.86 -1.27
C GLU A 284 -19.35 -11.35 -0.28
N GLY A 285 -19.19 -10.99 0.99
CA GLY A 285 -20.16 -11.23 2.04
C GLY A 285 -19.62 -11.94 3.27
N ILE A 286 -20.09 -11.47 4.41
CA ILE A 286 -19.81 -12.00 5.74
C ILE A 286 -21.12 -12.55 6.32
N GLU A 287 -21.07 -13.71 6.97
CA GLU A 287 -22.21 -14.30 7.69
C GLU A 287 -22.47 -13.53 8.97
N LEU A 288 -23.60 -12.83 9.04
CA LEU A 288 -24.02 -11.99 10.17
C LEU A 288 -25.13 -12.64 11.03
N GLY A 289 -25.03 -13.93 11.28
CA GLY A 289 -26.00 -14.67 12.09
C GLY A 289 -27.40 -14.64 11.48
N SER A 290 -28.40 -14.13 12.20
CA SER A 290 -29.79 -14.06 11.73
C SER A 290 -29.98 -13.21 10.46
N SER A 291 -29.12 -12.22 10.23
CA SER A 291 -29.13 -11.43 8.99
C SER A 291 -28.57 -12.19 7.78
N GLY A 292 -27.89 -13.33 8.03
CA GLY A 292 -27.23 -14.17 7.05
C GLY A 292 -26.03 -13.49 6.37
N THR A 293 -25.62 -13.98 5.21
CA THR A 293 -24.44 -13.46 4.50
C THR A 293 -24.76 -12.13 3.80
N VAL A 294 -23.97 -11.07 4.06
CA VAL A 294 -24.16 -9.72 3.53
C VAL A 294 -22.80 -9.15 3.12
N GLY A 295 -22.73 -8.50 1.96
CA GLY A 295 -21.58 -7.67 1.59
C GLY A 295 -21.52 -6.44 2.49
N LEU A 296 -20.36 -6.21 3.12
CA LEU A 296 -20.19 -5.11 4.08
C LEU A 296 -19.65 -3.84 3.47
N ILE A 297 -19.01 -3.91 2.32
CA ILE A 297 -18.46 -2.75 1.60
C ILE A 297 -18.87 -2.79 0.13
N THR A 298 -18.78 -1.64 -0.55
CA THR A 298 -18.88 -1.52 -2.00
C THR A 298 -17.66 -2.15 -2.68
N TYR A 299 -17.70 -2.27 -4.00
CA TYR A 299 -16.62 -2.84 -4.79
C TYR A 299 -15.30 -2.09 -4.56
N MET A 300 -14.24 -2.82 -4.23
CA MET A 300 -13.00 -2.26 -3.74
C MET A 300 -11.97 -1.91 -4.82
N ARG A 301 -12.18 -2.28 -6.08
CA ARG A 301 -11.33 -1.87 -7.20
C ARG A 301 -11.98 -0.70 -7.91
N THR A 302 -11.70 0.50 -7.44
CA THR A 302 -12.28 1.74 -7.95
C THR A 302 -11.27 2.87 -7.80
N ASP A 303 -11.30 3.81 -8.71
CA ASP A 303 -10.64 5.11 -8.67
C ASP A 303 -11.67 6.27 -8.52
N SER A 304 -12.96 5.93 -8.43
CA SER A 304 -14.04 6.88 -8.20
C SER A 304 -14.21 7.18 -6.70
N THR A 305 -14.40 8.46 -6.38
CA THR A 305 -14.78 8.94 -5.04
C THR A 305 -16.28 9.23 -4.94
N ARG A 306 -17.05 8.99 -6.00
CA ARG A 306 -18.49 9.23 -6.06
C ARG A 306 -19.22 8.38 -5.02
N ILE A 307 -20.22 8.94 -4.39
CA ILE A 307 -21.09 8.27 -3.41
C ILE A 307 -22.54 8.40 -3.88
N SER A 308 -23.29 7.30 -3.83
CA SER A 308 -24.71 7.32 -4.20
C SER A 308 -25.52 8.22 -3.25
N GLU A 309 -26.57 8.85 -3.78
CA GLU A 309 -27.46 9.73 -3.00
C GLU A 309 -28.10 9.01 -1.81
N VAL A 310 -28.44 7.73 -1.98
CA VAL A 310 -29.00 6.90 -0.90
C VAL A 310 -28.02 6.75 0.26
N ALA A 311 -26.74 6.47 -0.03
CA ALA A 311 -25.71 6.34 0.99
C ALA A 311 -25.37 7.69 1.65
N GLN A 312 -25.40 8.78 0.89
CA GLN A 312 -25.22 10.14 1.43
C GLN A 312 -26.36 10.50 2.39
N ALA A 313 -27.62 10.19 2.02
CA ALA A 313 -28.78 10.45 2.86
C ALA A 313 -28.76 9.64 4.16
N GLU A 314 -28.42 8.33 4.10
CA GLU A 314 -28.29 7.48 5.29
C GLU A 314 -27.16 7.98 6.21
N ALA A 315 -26.02 8.38 5.64
CA ALA A 315 -24.90 8.95 6.41
C ALA A 315 -25.28 10.29 7.06
N ALA A 316 -26.01 11.16 6.35
CA ALA A 316 -26.47 12.43 6.89
C ALA A 316 -27.41 12.25 8.07
N GLU A 317 -28.35 11.32 7.98
CA GLU A 317 -29.28 10.98 9.09
C GLU A 317 -28.50 10.44 10.31
N TYR A 318 -27.53 9.54 10.08
CA TYR A 318 -26.67 9.01 11.13
C TYR A 318 -25.85 10.11 11.81
N ILE A 319 -25.20 11.00 11.02
CA ILE A 319 -24.39 12.11 11.55
C ILE A 319 -25.26 13.03 12.39
N ARG A 320 -26.47 13.39 11.92
CA ARG A 320 -27.40 14.25 12.64
C ARG A 320 -27.78 13.66 13.99
N LYS A 321 -28.05 12.36 14.02
CA LYS A 321 -28.45 11.65 15.24
C LYS A 321 -27.32 11.48 16.25
N GLU A 322 -26.14 11.07 15.82
CA GLU A 322 -25.05 10.68 16.73
C GLU A 322 -24.07 11.84 17.06
N PHE A 323 -23.95 12.83 16.19
CA PHE A 323 -22.99 13.95 16.36
C PHE A 323 -23.68 15.32 16.45
N GLY A 324 -24.88 15.45 15.90
CA GLY A 324 -25.62 16.72 15.84
C GLY A 324 -25.51 17.43 14.49
N GLU A 325 -26.43 18.39 14.26
CA GLU A 325 -26.56 19.12 13.00
C GLU A 325 -25.29 19.87 12.58
N THR A 326 -24.53 20.42 13.53
CA THR A 326 -23.28 21.16 13.27
C THR A 326 -22.18 20.33 12.62
N TYR A 327 -22.24 19.01 12.76
CA TYR A 327 -21.31 18.08 12.14
C TYR A 327 -21.69 17.68 10.72
N LEU A 328 -22.85 18.12 10.25
CA LEU A 328 -23.29 17.85 8.88
C LEU A 328 -22.62 18.83 7.91
N LYS A 329 -22.27 18.34 6.72
CA LYS A 329 -21.69 19.15 5.65
C LYS A 329 -22.74 20.11 5.08
N GLU A 330 -22.47 21.42 5.06
CA GLU A 330 -23.44 22.44 4.64
C GLU A 330 -23.81 22.40 3.15
N GLU A 331 -22.89 21.98 2.29
CA GLU A 331 -23.15 21.80 0.86
C GLU A 331 -22.53 20.47 0.40
N GLN A 332 -23.31 19.69 -0.36
CA GLN A 332 -22.74 18.59 -1.12
C GLN A 332 -21.75 19.19 -2.12
N ARG A 333 -20.45 18.93 -1.93
CA ARG A 333 -19.43 19.33 -2.89
C ARG A 333 -19.83 18.78 -4.26
N LYS A 334 -20.03 19.66 -5.24
CA LYS A 334 -19.95 19.28 -6.64
C LYS A 334 -18.53 18.77 -6.86
N GLU A 335 -18.36 17.47 -6.78
CA GLU A 335 -17.08 16.83 -7.05
C GLU A 335 -16.68 17.24 -8.47
N LYS A 336 -15.47 17.83 -8.63
CA LYS A 336 -14.89 17.99 -9.94
C LYS A 336 -14.82 16.60 -10.54
N LYS A 337 -15.51 16.38 -11.66
CA LYS A 337 -15.34 15.16 -12.47
C LYS A 337 -13.85 14.98 -12.68
N GLN A 338 -13.25 13.99 -12.06
CA GLN A 338 -11.95 13.53 -12.47
C GLN A 338 -12.13 12.97 -13.87
N SER A 339 -11.42 13.50 -14.83
CA SER A 339 -11.54 13.20 -16.25
C SER A 339 -11.27 11.73 -16.63
N ASN A 340 -10.96 10.87 -15.66
CA ASN A 340 -10.58 9.46 -15.83
C ASN A 340 -11.31 8.53 -14.86
N ALA A 341 -12.33 8.98 -14.11
CA ALA A 341 -13.09 8.09 -13.25
C ALA A 341 -14.13 7.35 -14.07
N GLN A 342 -14.15 6.03 -14.00
CA GLN A 342 -15.22 5.21 -14.54
C GLN A 342 -16.54 5.62 -13.87
N ASP A 343 -17.40 6.30 -14.59
CA ASP A 343 -18.68 6.87 -14.08
C ASP A 343 -19.60 5.81 -13.46
N ALA A 344 -19.35 4.50 -13.74
CA ALA A 344 -20.12 3.37 -13.21
C ALA A 344 -19.73 2.96 -11.78
N HIS A 345 -18.56 3.37 -11.26
CA HIS A 345 -18.06 2.94 -9.96
C HIS A 345 -18.38 3.95 -8.85
N GLU A 346 -18.51 3.44 -7.63
CA GLU A 346 -18.59 4.21 -6.39
C GLU A 346 -17.28 4.12 -5.60
N GLY A 347 -17.08 5.10 -4.71
CA GLY A 347 -16.04 5.02 -3.68
C GLY A 347 -16.24 3.85 -2.73
N ILE A 348 -15.15 3.42 -2.10
CA ILE A 348 -15.19 2.32 -1.13
C ILE A 348 -15.84 2.80 0.17
N ARG A 349 -17.01 2.28 0.47
CA ARG A 349 -17.81 2.64 1.63
C ARG A 349 -18.48 1.41 2.26
N PRO A 350 -18.99 1.49 3.50
CA PRO A 350 -19.88 0.47 4.03
C PRO A 350 -21.17 0.42 3.20
N THR A 351 -21.77 -0.75 3.05
CA THR A 351 -23.07 -0.93 2.36
C THR A 351 -24.23 -0.37 3.17
N SER A 352 -24.04 -0.12 4.46
CA SER A 352 -24.96 0.64 5.32
C SER A 352 -24.20 1.27 6.48
N THR A 353 -24.42 2.54 6.72
CA THR A 353 -23.85 3.31 7.82
C THR A 353 -24.30 2.75 9.18
N LEU A 354 -25.53 2.20 9.23
CA LEU A 354 -26.11 1.63 10.44
C LEU A 354 -25.44 0.33 10.92
N ARG A 355 -24.61 -0.29 10.07
CA ARG A 355 -23.76 -1.42 10.48
C ARG A 355 -22.47 -0.91 11.08
N GLU A 356 -22.57 -0.32 12.27
CA GLU A 356 -21.40 0.15 13.00
C GLU A 356 -20.34 -0.95 13.18
N PRO A 357 -19.05 -0.61 13.16
CA PRO A 357 -17.99 -1.61 13.32
C PRO A 357 -18.15 -2.50 14.55
N ASN A 358 -18.55 -1.93 15.68
CA ASN A 358 -18.71 -2.70 16.93
C ASN A 358 -19.90 -3.68 16.89
N SER A 359 -20.96 -3.34 16.17
CA SER A 359 -22.16 -4.22 16.05
C SER A 359 -21.86 -5.49 15.25
N VAL A 360 -20.93 -5.44 14.30
CA VAL A 360 -20.54 -6.59 13.46
C VAL A 360 -19.24 -7.28 13.89
N LYS A 361 -18.57 -6.77 14.93
CA LYS A 361 -17.25 -7.23 15.38
C LYS A 361 -17.19 -8.73 15.66
N GLN A 362 -18.22 -9.31 16.26
CA GLN A 362 -18.27 -10.74 16.61
C GLN A 362 -18.26 -11.66 15.38
N TYR A 363 -18.66 -11.18 14.22
CA TYR A 363 -18.70 -11.94 12.96
C TYR A 363 -17.45 -11.78 12.11
N LEU A 364 -16.54 -10.87 12.50
CA LEU A 364 -15.36 -10.52 11.76
C LEU A 364 -14.10 -11.08 12.43
N SER A 365 -13.13 -11.54 11.62
CA SER A 365 -11.79 -11.72 12.13
C SER A 365 -11.21 -10.38 12.57
N ARG A 366 -10.18 -10.41 13.43
CA ARG A 366 -9.52 -9.20 13.93
C ARG A 366 -9.06 -8.27 12.80
N ASP A 367 -8.53 -8.82 11.71
CA ASP A 367 -8.01 -8.03 10.60
C ASP A 367 -9.15 -7.49 9.71
N GLN A 368 -10.21 -8.28 9.48
CA GLN A 368 -11.42 -7.81 8.79
C GLN A 368 -12.09 -6.67 9.56
N PHE A 369 -12.21 -6.80 10.88
CA PHE A 369 -12.77 -5.76 11.73
C PHE A 369 -11.99 -4.45 11.63
N ARG A 370 -10.65 -4.52 11.69
CA ARG A 370 -9.79 -3.33 11.60
C ARG A 370 -9.92 -2.63 10.26
N LEU A 371 -9.98 -3.40 9.16
CA LEU A 371 -10.15 -2.83 7.82
C LEU A 371 -11.55 -2.25 7.63
N TYR A 372 -12.58 -2.97 8.06
CA TYR A 372 -13.97 -2.48 7.99
C TYR A 372 -14.14 -1.18 8.79
N LYS A 373 -13.60 -1.14 10.02
CA LYS A 373 -13.61 0.08 10.85
C LYS A 373 -12.94 1.25 10.15
N LEU A 374 -11.78 1.04 9.53
CA LEU A 374 -11.07 2.07 8.78
C LEU A 374 -11.91 2.62 7.62
N ILE A 375 -12.57 1.74 6.85
CA ILE A 375 -13.44 2.12 5.73
C ILE A 375 -14.67 2.89 6.22
N TRP A 376 -15.30 2.41 7.28
CA TRP A 376 -16.50 3.02 7.86
C TRP A 376 -16.22 4.41 8.41
N GLU A 377 -15.16 4.56 9.21
CA GLU A 377 -14.75 5.84 9.80
C GLU A 377 -14.38 6.87 8.72
N ARG A 378 -13.65 6.46 7.69
CA ARG A 378 -13.27 7.34 6.58
C ARG A 378 -14.48 7.79 5.77
N PHE A 379 -15.37 6.88 5.43
CA PHE A 379 -16.60 7.19 4.71
C PHE A 379 -17.45 8.20 5.49
N LEU A 380 -17.75 7.91 6.75
CA LEU A 380 -18.58 8.80 7.56
C LEU A 380 -17.91 10.17 7.74
N ALA A 381 -16.61 10.22 8.01
CA ALA A 381 -15.84 11.46 8.08
C ALA A 381 -15.90 12.28 6.78
N SER A 382 -15.92 11.62 5.61
CA SER A 382 -16.04 12.31 4.32
C SER A 382 -17.38 13.03 4.13
N GLN A 383 -18.40 12.64 4.88
CA GLN A 383 -19.73 13.24 4.87
C GLN A 383 -19.93 14.27 5.99
N MET A 384 -18.93 14.45 6.87
CA MET A 384 -18.97 15.41 7.99
C MET A 384 -18.46 16.79 7.57
N SER A 385 -18.78 17.79 8.41
CA SER A 385 -18.31 19.17 8.25
C SER A 385 -16.81 19.33 8.42
N GLN A 386 -16.28 20.42 7.93
CA GLN A 386 -14.89 20.81 8.05
C GLN A 386 -14.47 20.97 9.52
N ALA A 387 -13.22 20.68 9.84
CA ALA A 387 -12.63 21.12 11.10
C ALA A 387 -12.19 22.58 10.98
N ILE A 388 -12.37 23.33 12.06
CA ILE A 388 -11.96 24.75 12.18
C ILE A 388 -10.86 24.81 13.23
N MET A 389 -9.73 25.38 12.84
CA MET A 389 -8.57 25.57 13.69
C MET A 389 -8.29 27.08 13.82
N ASP A 390 -8.18 27.56 15.02
CA ASP A 390 -7.61 28.86 15.28
C ASP A 390 -6.08 28.75 15.25
N THR A 391 -5.45 29.54 14.41
CA THR A 391 -3.99 29.62 14.32
C THR A 391 -3.54 31.00 14.79
N MET A 392 -2.49 31.00 15.57
CA MET A 392 -1.88 32.24 16.09
C MET A 392 -0.41 32.26 15.71
N SER A 393 0.06 33.35 15.15
CA SER A 393 1.47 33.62 14.90
C SER A 393 1.83 34.93 15.57
N VAL A 394 2.90 34.89 16.36
CA VAL A 394 3.35 36.04 17.16
C VAL A 394 4.80 36.31 16.80
N ASP A 395 5.07 37.57 16.42
CA ASP A 395 6.43 38.05 16.19
C ASP A 395 6.92 38.79 17.45
N LEU A 396 8.10 38.38 17.88
CA LEU A 396 8.72 38.74 19.14
C LEU A 396 10.07 39.38 18.85
N GLN A 397 10.24 40.65 19.20
CA GLN A 397 11.45 41.41 18.95
C GLN A 397 12.33 41.48 20.19
N ASN A 398 13.62 41.21 20.03
CA ASN A 398 14.67 41.54 21.01
C ASN A 398 15.86 42.18 20.28
N GLY A 399 16.13 43.48 20.58
CA GLY A 399 17.13 44.23 19.84
C GLY A 399 16.78 44.32 18.35
N ASN A 400 17.69 43.87 17.50
CA ASN A 400 17.52 43.80 16.04
C ASN A 400 17.01 42.42 15.55
N VAL A 401 16.68 41.50 16.46
CA VAL A 401 16.36 40.11 16.17
C VAL A 401 14.87 39.87 16.34
N LEU A 402 14.30 39.10 15.43
CA LEU A 402 12.89 38.73 15.41
C LEU A 402 12.75 37.21 15.56
N PHE A 403 12.01 36.81 16.59
CA PHE A 403 11.57 35.43 16.81
C PHE A 403 10.10 35.29 16.46
N ARG A 404 9.72 34.10 15.99
CA ARG A 404 8.32 33.76 15.69
C ARG A 404 7.87 32.56 16.50
N ALA A 405 6.79 32.75 17.24
CA ALA A 405 6.05 31.66 17.87
C ALA A 405 4.78 31.36 17.06
N THR A 406 4.49 30.09 16.82
CA THR A 406 3.25 29.69 16.15
C THR A 406 2.52 28.68 17.01
N GLY A 407 1.21 28.86 17.13
CA GLY A 407 0.34 27.94 17.84
C GLY A 407 -0.93 27.66 17.06
N SER A 408 -1.53 26.51 17.32
CA SER A 408 -2.84 26.16 16.76
C SER A 408 -3.70 25.47 17.81
N LYS A 409 -5.01 25.75 17.76
CA LYS A 409 -6.01 25.14 18.63
C LYS A 409 -7.20 24.71 17.79
N ILE A 410 -7.70 23.52 18.03
CA ILE A 410 -8.94 23.05 17.39
C ILE A 410 -10.10 23.85 18.02
N LYS A 411 -10.74 24.72 17.21
CA LYS A 411 -11.95 25.46 17.59
C LYS A 411 -13.19 24.58 17.44
N PHE A 412 -13.27 23.88 16.32
CA PHE A 412 -14.33 22.92 16.05
C PHE A 412 -13.71 21.69 15.37
N PRO A 413 -13.84 20.49 15.95
CA PRO A 413 -13.17 19.31 15.42
C PRO A 413 -13.75 18.79 14.11
N GLY A 414 -15.04 19.06 13.80
CA GLY A 414 -15.67 18.54 12.59
C GLY A 414 -15.41 17.06 12.37
N PHE A 415 -15.03 16.67 11.14
CA PHE A 415 -14.69 15.29 10.81
C PHE A 415 -13.53 14.69 11.63
N MET A 416 -12.62 15.50 12.16
CA MET A 416 -11.49 15.04 12.95
C MET A 416 -11.90 14.37 14.27
N LYS A 417 -13.15 14.58 14.73
CA LYS A 417 -13.72 13.86 15.88
C LYS A 417 -13.76 12.34 15.64
N LEU A 418 -13.90 11.91 14.39
CA LEU A 418 -14.03 10.52 14.01
C LEU A 418 -12.76 9.98 13.32
N TYR A 419 -12.15 10.76 12.45
CA TYR A 419 -11.08 10.29 11.59
C TYR A 419 -10.02 11.35 11.28
N VAL A 420 -8.76 10.98 11.45
CA VAL A 420 -7.59 11.75 11.01
C VAL A 420 -6.72 10.86 10.15
N GLU A 421 -6.23 11.35 9.02
CA GLU A 421 -5.34 10.58 8.13
C GLU A 421 -4.02 10.22 8.80
N GLY A 422 -3.48 9.06 8.43
CA GLY A 422 -2.13 8.68 8.79
C GLY A 422 -1.10 9.40 7.92
N THR A 423 0.05 9.76 8.51
CA THR A 423 1.20 10.31 7.80
C THR A 423 2.32 9.29 7.73
N ASP A 424 3.17 9.36 6.69
CA ASP A 424 4.37 8.52 6.60
C ASP A 424 5.50 9.04 7.50
N ASP A 425 5.47 10.35 7.79
CA ASP A 425 6.39 11.03 8.68
C ASP A 425 5.68 11.38 10.00
N GLN A 426 6.40 11.30 11.12
CA GLN A 426 5.89 11.74 12.41
C GLN A 426 5.82 13.28 12.40
N VAL A 427 4.69 13.83 12.04
CA VAL A 427 4.40 15.24 12.24
C VAL A 427 3.67 15.36 13.58
N ASP A 428 4.31 15.98 14.54
CA ASP A 428 3.70 16.28 15.84
C ASP A 428 2.74 17.48 15.65
N GLU A 429 1.54 17.20 15.12
CA GLU A 429 0.45 18.19 15.02
C GLU A 429 -0.28 18.35 16.37
N GLY A 430 0.46 18.25 17.49
CA GLY A 430 -0.11 18.50 18.81
C GLY A 430 -0.67 19.92 18.93
N ASP A 431 -1.75 20.07 19.68
CA ASP A 431 -2.28 21.38 20.08
C ASP A 431 -1.20 22.16 20.86
N LYS A 432 -0.37 22.92 20.14
CA LYS A 432 0.57 23.87 20.74
C LYS A 432 -0.19 25.19 20.98
N MET A 433 -0.76 25.32 22.17
CA MET A 433 -1.35 26.59 22.56
C MET A 433 -0.26 27.59 22.87
N LEU A 434 -0.36 28.80 22.30
CA LEU A 434 0.33 29.96 22.78
C LEU A 434 -0.52 30.62 23.89
N PRO A 435 0.11 31.24 24.89
CA PRO A 435 -0.60 32.08 25.87
C PRO A 435 -1.31 33.25 25.16
N ASP A 436 -2.22 33.90 25.85
CA ASP A 436 -2.90 35.07 25.28
C ASP A 436 -1.91 36.25 25.24
N LEU A 437 -1.44 36.54 24.03
CA LEU A 437 -0.46 37.57 23.74
C LEU A 437 -1.11 38.68 22.90
N CYS A 438 -0.81 39.92 23.25
CA CYS A 438 -1.22 41.11 22.52
C CYS A 438 0.01 41.90 22.06
N GLU A 439 -0.16 42.70 21.00
CA GLU A 439 0.89 43.65 20.58
C GLU A 439 1.25 44.60 21.70
N GLY A 440 2.54 44.79 21.92
CA GLY A 440 3.07 45.61 23.02
C GLY A 440 3.39 44.82 24.29
N ASP A 441 2.93 43.57 24.43
CA ASP A 441 3.26 42.74 25.59
C ASP A 441 4.77 42.49 25.70
N GLU A 442 5.24 42.38 26.95
CA GLU A 442 6.60 41.94 27.26
C GLU A 442 6.58 40.47 27.67
N VAL A 443 7.47 39.69 27.07
CA VAL A 443 7.75 38.31 27.45
C VAL A 443 9.23 38.14 27.77
N PHE A 444 9.55 37.15 28.56
CA PHE A 444 10.91 36.97 29.07
C PHE A 444 11.55 35.69 28.55
N LYS A 445 12.85 35.77 28.34
CA LYS A 445 13.69 34.65 27.98
C LYS A 445 13.87 33.74 29.20
N LYS A 446 13.59 32.44 28.99
CA LYS A 446 14.04 31.39 29.90
C LYS A 446 15.33 30.77 29.37
N ASP A 447 15.38 30.44 28.06
CA ASP A 447 16.54 29.90 27.42
C ASP A 447 16.56 30.24 25.93
N ILE A 448 17.78 30.30 25.36
CA ILE A 448 18.01 30.44 23.91
C ILE A 448 19.01 29.36 23.51
N THR A 449 18.55 28.42 22.73
CA THR A 449 19.34 27.25 22.35
C THR A 449 19.57 27.20 20.84
N PRO A 450 20.81 27.43 20.35
CA PRO A 450 21.14 27.13 18.98
C PRO A 450 21.21 25.62 18.75
N LYS A 451 20.70 25.18 17.60
CA LYS A 451 20.73 23.78 17.20
C LYS A 451 21.29 23.62 15.78
N GLN A 452 22.31 22.83 15.66
CA GLN A 452 22.88 22.42 14.38
C GLN A 452 22.02 21.32 13.75
N HIS A 453 21.76 21.44 12.47
CA HIS A 453 21.04 20.47 11.67
C HIS A 453 21.78 20.20 10.35
N PHE A 454 21.51 19.06 9.77
CA PHE A 454 21.89 18.73 8.41
C PHE A 454 20.67 18.33 7.62
N THR A 455 20.57 18.80 6.38
CA THR A 455 19.52 18.34 5.47
C THR A 455 19.58 16.82 5.34
N GLN A 456 18.41 16.20 5.21
CA GLN A 456 18.29 14.75 5.11
C GLN A 456 17.96 14.33 3.68
N PRO A 457 18.47 13.21 3.20
CA PRO A 457 18.11 12.69 1.88
C PRO A 457 16.60 12.37 1.82
N PRO A 458 16.00 12.34 0.62
CA PRO A 458 14.62 11.95 0.49
C PRO A 458 14.42 10.52 1.03
N PRO A 459 13.38 10.26 1.80
CA PRO A 459 13.17 8.94 2.41
C PRO A 459 12.87 7.89 1.35
N ARG A 460 13.37 6.66 1.56
CA ARG A 460 13.02 5.49 0.75
C ARG A 460 11.53 5.24 0.73
N TYR A 461 11.02 4.68 -0.35
CA TYR A 461 9.61 4.36 -0.50
C TYR A 461 9.11 3.33 0.51
N THR A 462 8.02 3.65 1.21
CA THR A 462 7.13 2.66 1.83
C THR A 462 6.16 2.11 0.79
N GLU A 463 5.42 1.01 1.08
CA GLU A 463 4.34 0.55 0.18
C GLU A 463 3.31 1.67 -0.07
N ALA A 464 2.94 2.42 0.96
CA ALA A 464 2.00 3.53 0.86
C ALA A 464 2.50 4.64 -0.07
N ARG A 465 3.74 5.09 0.12
CA ARG A 465 4.33 6.16 -0.69
C ARG A 465 4.55 5.74 -2.13
N LEU A 466 4.94 4.48 -2.37
CA LEU A 466 5.13 3.97 -3.74
C LEU A 466 3.80 3.88 -4.49
N VAL A 467 2.73 3.36 -3.85
CA VAL A 467 1.38 3.34 -4.44
C VAL A 467 0.91 4.75 -4.78
N ARG A 468 1.10 5.70 -3.86
CA ARG A 468 0.76 7.10 -4.08
C ARG A 468 1.53 7.71 -5.25
N THR A 469 2.84 7.51 -5.31
CA THR A 469 3.67 8.03 -6.41
C THR A 469 3.24 7.42 -7.75
N MET A 470 3.00 6.10 -7.81
CA MET A 470 2.53 5.44 -9.02
C MET A 470 1.18 6.01 -9.49
N GLU A 471 0.25 6.26 -8.58
CA GLU A 471 -1.04 6.90 -8.88
C GLU A 471 -0.86 8.32 -9.43
N GLU A 472 -0.07 9.16 -8.74
CA GLU A 472 0.19 10.56 -9.13
C GLU A 472 0.82 10.70 -10.53
N ILE A 473 1.68 9.75 -10.92
CA ILE A 473 2.30 9.71 -12.26
C ILE A 473 1.50 8.89 -13.29
N GLY A 474 0.31 8.38 -12.93
CA GLY A 474 -0.60 7.67 -13.83
C GLY A 474 -0.20 6.23 -14.17
N ILE A 475 0.68 5.60 -13.38
CA ILE A 475 1.19 4.24 -13.61
C ILE A 475 0.47 3.23 -12.71
N GLY A 476 -0.07 2.19 -13.36
CA GLY A 476 -0.90 1.20 -12.68
C GLY A 476 -2.36 1.64 -12.56
N ARG A 477 -3.19 0.71 -12.13
CA ARG A 477 -4.64 0.88 -11.94
C ARG A 477 -5.06 0.10 -10.68
N PRO A 478 -6.28 0.26 -10.18
CA PRO A 478 -6.78 -0.44 -9.01
C PRO A 478 -6.50 -1.95 -8.97
N SER A 479 -6.49 -2.61 -10.13
CA SER A 479 -6.21 -4.04 -10.26
C SER A 479 -4.71 -4.38 -10.21
N THR A 480 -3.78 -3.45 -10.44
CA THR A 480 -2.36 -3.74 -10.66
C THR A 480 -1.43 -3.31 -9.52
N TYR A 481 -1.78 -2.34 -8.67
CA TYR A 481 -0.90 -1.88 -7.58
C TYR A 481 -0.42 -3.03 -6.68
N ALA A 482 -1.34 -3.75 -6.05
CA ALA A 482 -0.98 -4.82 -5.12
C ALA A 482 -0.24 -6.00 -5.78
N PRO A 483 -0.63 -6.50 -6.97
CA PRO A 483 0.13 -7.50 -7.70
C PRO A 483 1.54 -7.07 -8.07
N THR A 484 1.74 -5.82 -8.48
CA THR A 484 3.07 -5.27 -8.83
C THR A 484 4.00 -5.30 -7.63
N LEU A 485 3.58 -4.71 -6.49
CA LEU A 485 4.36 -4.69 -5.26
C LEU A 485 4.71 -6.10 -4.74
N ASP A 486 3.78 -7.04 -4.86
CA ASP A 486 4.02 -8.45 -4.48
C ASP A 486 5.01 -9.12 -5.44
N THR A 487 4.93 -8.82 -6.74
CA THR A 487 5.78 -9.43 -7.77
C THR A 487 7.24 -8.97 -7.66
N ILE A 488 7.51 -7.66 -7.54
CA ILE A 488 8.88 -7.15 -7.43
C ILE A 488 9.61 -7.69 -6.19
N GLN A 489 8.88 -7.90 -5.09
CA GLN A 489 9.42 -8.53 -3.88
C GLN A 489 9.64 -10.04 -4.06
N LYS A 490 8.70 -10.76 -4.68
CA LYS A 490 8.81 -12.21 -4.93
C LYS A 490 9.90 -12.57 -5.91
N ARG A 491 10.14 -11.71 -6.90
CA ARG A 491 11.24 -11.87 -7.87
C ARG A 491 12.60 -11.53 -7.27
N GLY A 492 12.62 -10.89 -6.10
CA GLY A 492 13.85 -10.48 -5.42
C GLY A 492 14.50 -9.25 -6.04
N TYR A 493 13.76 -8.44 -6.80
CA TYR A 493 14.27 -7.17 -7.34
C TYR A 493 14.42 -6.11 -6.27
N VAL A 494 13.57 -6.20 -5.26
CA VAL A 494 13.61 -5.32 -4.10
C VAL A 494 13.44 -6.13 -2.82
N SER A 495 14.03 -5.63 -1.74
CA SER A 495 13.84 -6.12 -0.38
C SER A 495 13.17 -5.04 0.48
N LEU A 496 12.70 -5.42 1.67
CA LEU A 496 12.18 -4.48 2.66
C LEU A 496 13.11 -4.44 3.87
N ASP A 497 13.60 -3.25 4.17
CA ASP A 497 14.22 -2.92 5.43
C ASP A 497 13.37 -1.87 6.17
N ASN A 498 13.00 -2.14 7.42
CA ASN A 498 12.14 -1.27 8.23
C ASN A 498 10.89 -0.77 7.46
N LYS A 499 10.25 -1.66 6.68
CA LYS A 499 9.09 -1.39 5.81
C LYS A 499 9.38 -0.46 4.62
N ARG A 500 10.62 -0.15 4.32
CA ARG A 500 11.05 0.67 3.20
C ARG A 500 11.69 -0.21 2.13
N PHE A 501 11.39 0.06 0.87
CA PHE A 501 11.98 -0.65 -0.26
C PHE A 501 13.43 -0.26 -0.45
N ILE A 502 14.26 -1.29 -0.67
CA ILE A 502 15.67 -1.17 -1.07
C ILE A 502 15.86 -2.02 -2.31
N PRO A 503 16.48 -1.53 -3.39
CA PRO A 503 16.83 -2.36 -4.52
C PRO A 503 17.83 -3.43 -4.11
N THR A 504 17.80 -4.57 -4.78
CA THR A 504 18.82 -5.60 -4.65
C THR A 504 19.75 -5.52 -5.83
N GLU A 505 20.96 -6.08 -5.73
CA GLU A 505 21.89 -6.20 -6.84
C GLU A 505 21.23 -6.84 -8.08
N LEU A 506 20.42 -7.90 -7.87
CA LEU A 506 19.62 -8.51 -8.93
C LEU A 506 18.63 -7.52 -9.57
N GLY A 507 18.01 -6.68 -8.77
CA GLY A 507 17.08 -5.63 -9.24
C GLY A 507 17.81 -4.57 -10.05
N GLU A 508 18.99 -4.13 -9.62
CA GLU A 508 19.83 -3.17 -10.33
C GLU A 508 20.31 -3.75 -11.68
N ILE A 509 20.85 -4.98 -11.71
CA ILE A 509 21.26 -5.66 -12.95
C ILE A 509 20.11 -5.80 -13.95
N VAL A 510 18.94 -6.26 -13.51
CA VAL A 510 17.77 -6.41 -14.39
C VAL A 510 17.29 -5.06 -14.89
N HIS A 511 17.32 -4.03 -14.05
CA HIS A 511 16.96 -2.66 -14.44
C HIS A 511 17.93 -2.11 -15.51
N GLU A 512 19.24 -2.24 -15.32
CA GLU A 512 20.26 -1.79 -16.26
C GLU A 512 20.08 -2.45 -17.63
N LEU A 513 19.89 -3.77 -17.67
CA LEU A 513 19.65 -4.50 -18.92
C LEU A 513 18.36 -4.06 -19.64
N ILE A 514 17.29 -3.83 -18.88
CA ILE A 514 16.02 -3.34 -19.47
C ILE A 514 16.19 -1.88 -19.92
N PHE A 515 16.94 -1.06 -19.20
CA PHE A 515 17.19 0.33 -19.55
C PHE A 515 18.01 0.47 -20.85
N GLU A 516 19.02 -0.39 -21.02
CA GLU A 516 19.88 -0.39 -22.19
C GLU A 516 19.14 -0.86 -23.46
N PHE A 517 18.36 -1.94 -23.37
CA PHE A 517 17.76 -2.58 -24.54
C PHE A 517 16.29 -2.29 -24.76
N PHE A 518 15.55 -1.84 -23.75
CA PHE A 518 14.11 -1.57 -23.80
C PHE A 518 13.77 -0.28 -23.04
N PRO A 519 14.33 0.86 -23.44
CA PRO A 519 14.18 2.11 -22.67
C PRO A 519 12.73 2.54 -22.48
N ASP A 520 11.87 2.34 -23.48
CA ASP A 520 10.46 2.70 -23.43
C ASP A 520 9.68 1.93 -22.36
N ILE A 521 10.06 0.67 -22.11
CA ILE A 521 9.44 -0.15 -21.04
C ILE A 521 9.70 0.44 -19.65
N LEU A 522 10.81 1.15 -19.48
CA LEU A 522 11.15 1.83 -18.23
C LEU A 522 10.71 3.30 -18.23
N ASP A 523 10.37 3.86 -19.37
CA ASP A 523 9.97 5.27 -19.42
C ASP A 523 8.62 5.49 -18.72
N VAL A 524 8.64 6.42 -17.75
CA VAL A 524 7.48 6.74 -16.92
C VAL A 524 6.35 7.35 -17.76
N LYS A 525 6.70 8.29 -18.67
CA LYS A 525 5.71 8.99 -19.50
C LYS A 525 5.11 8.06 -20.54
N PHE A 526 5.94 7.20 -21.12
CA PHE A 526 5.50 6.20 -22.09
C PHE A 526 4.51 5.20 -21.44
N THR A 527 4.86 4.67 -20.27
CA THR A 527 3.99 3.73 -19.53
C THR A 527 2.69 4.41 -19.08
N ALA A 528 2.74 5.67 -18.62
CA ALA A 528 1.55 6.44 -18.26
C ALA A 528 0.65 6.72 -19.50
N LYS A 529 1.24 7.07 -20.65
CA LYS A 529 0.52 7.20 -21.93
C LYS A 529 -0.19 5.90 -22.28
N MET A 530 0.52 4.78 -22.23
CA MET A 530 -0.04 3.46 -22.54
C MET A 530 -1.21 3.08 -21.62
N GLU A 531 -1.12 3.38 -20.30
CA GLU A 531 -2.24 3.17 -19.39
C GLU A 531 -3.46 4.05 -19.75
N LYS A 532 -3.23 5.28 -20.20
CA LYS A 532 -4.28 6.18 -20.69
C LYS A 532 -4.87 5.70 -22.01
N ASP A 533 -4.07 5.17 -22.92
CA ASP A 533 -4.54 4.63 -24.19
C ASP A 533 -5.42 3.40 -23.96
N LEU A 534 -5.11 2.56 -22.97
CA LEU A 534 -5.97 1.46 -22.55
C LEU A 534 -7.30 1.95 -21.93
N ASP A 535 -7.32 3.09 -21.23
CA ASP A 535 -8.56 3.69 -20.75
C ASP A 535 -9.36 4.30 -21.94
N ASN A 536 -8.70 4.90 -22.93
CA ASN A 536 -9.36 5.36 -24.16
C ASN A 536 -10.00 4.20 -24.96
N VAL A 537 -9.43 3.00 -24.93
CA VAL A 537 -10.07 1.79 -25.51
C VAL A 537 -11.32 1.43 -24.71
N GLU A 538 -11.27 1.52 -23.38
CA GLU A 538 -12.42 1.27 -22.50
C GLU A 538 -13.58 2.23 -22.75
N ASP A 539 -13.27 3.48 -23.07
CA ASP A 539 -14.24 4.54 -23.43
C ASP A 539 -14.74 4.44 -24.89
N GLY A 540 -14.26 3.47 -25.67
CA GLY A 540 -14.61 3.28 -27.09
C GLY A 540 -14.01 4.32 -28.04
N ASN A 541 -13.04 5.14 -27.59
CA ASN A 541 -12.45 6.22 -28.37
C ASN A 541 -11.35 5.76 -29.33
N VAL A 542 -10.68 4.63 -29.05
CA VAL A 542 -9.55 4.09 -29.82
C VAL A 542 -9.69 2.57 -29.95
N ARG A 543 -9.31 2.03 -31.10
CA ARG A 543 -9.31 0.59 -31.33
C ARG A 543 -8.10 -0.07 -30.66
N TRP A 544 -8.32 -1.14 -29.92
CA TRP A 544 -7.26 -1.84 -29.18
C TRP A 544 -6.10 -2.32 -30.05
N VAL A 545 -6.38 -2.72 -31.31
CA VAL A 545 -5.37 -3.20 -32.27
C VAL A 545 -4.38 -2.09 -32.62
N GLU A 546 -4.87 -0.83 -32.76
CA GLU A 546 -4.04 0.33 -33.09
C GLU A 546 -3.04 0.63 -31.96
N VAL A 547 -3.50 0.55 -30.71
CA VAL A 547 -2.65 0.74 -29.53
C VAL A 547 -1.54 -0.31 -29.47
N ILE A 548 -1.87 -1.57 -29.78
CA ILE A 548 -0.89 -2.66 -29.76
C ILE A 548 0.09 -2.57 -30.93
N ASP A 549 -0.38 -2.24 -32.15
CA ASP A 549 0.48 -2.11 -33.33
C ASP A 549 1.47 -0.94 -33.18
N GLU A 550 1.03 0.21 -32.65
CA GLU A 550 1.91 1.34 -32.35
C GLU A 550 3.02 0.95 -31.38
N PHE A 551 2.67 0.25 -30.30
CA PHE A 551 3.64 -0.24 -29.33
C PHE A 551 4.60 -1.27 -29.94
N TYR A 552 4.09 -2.24 -30.68
CA TYR A 552 4.86 -3.41 -31.12
C TYR A 552 5.91 -3.07 -32.18
N ARG A 553 5.69 -2.05 -32.99
CA ARG A 553 6.62 -1.60 -34.05
C ARG A 553 8.02 -1.26 -33.52
N ASP A 554 8.11 -0.53 -32.42
CA ASP A 554 9.40 -0.14 -31.85
C ASP A 554 9.92 -1.22 -30.93
N PHE A 555 9.05 -1.87 -30.17
CA PHE A 555 9.40 -3.01 -29.32
C PHE A 555 10.02 -4.19 -30.09
N GLU A 556 9.58 -4.47 -31.32
CA GLU A 556 10.13 -5.52 -32.20
C GLU A 556 11.60 -5.22 -32.57
N LYS A 557 11.94 -3.97 -32.87
CA LYS A 557 13.30 -3.54 -33.15
C LYS A 557 14.21 -3.68 -31.92
N ASP A 558 13.71 -3.24 -30.78
CA ASP A 558 14.42 -3.36 -29.51
C ASP A 558 14.70 -4.82 -29.15
N LEU A 559 13.72 -5.71 -29.40
CA LEU A 559 13.84 -7.14 -29.17
C LEU A 559 14.91 -7.77 -30.06
N GLU A 560 14.93 -7.48 -31.36
CA GLU A 560 15.94 -7.94 -32.29
C GLU A 560 17.36 -7.48 -31.91
N ASN A 561 17.48 -6.23 -31.46
CA ASN A 561 18.74 -5.68 -30.97
C ASN A 561 19.18 -6.41 -29.69
N ALA A 562 18.28 -6.56 -28.72
CA ALA A 562 18.56 -7.24 -27.46
C ALA A 562 18.97 -8.71 -27.64
N GLU A 563 18.37 -9.45 -28.60
CA GLU A 563 18.75 -10.83 -28.89
C GLU A 563 20.18 -10.97 -29.39
N LYS A 564 20.65 -9.97 -30.16
CA LYS A 564 22.00 -9.94 -30.75
C LYS A 564 23.05 -9.43 -29.77
N GLU A 565 22.80 -8.31 -29.14
CA GLU A 565 23.83 -7.53 -28.44
C GLU A 565 23.86 -7.77 -26.92
N MET A 566 22.76 -8.20 -26.30
CA MET A 566 22.70 -8.37 -24.85
C MET A 566 23.71 -9.40 -24.35
N GLN A 567 24.62 -8.99 -23.49
CA GLN A 567 25.64 -9.87 -22.91
C GLN A 567 25.06 -10.70 -21.73
N SER A 568 25.69 -11.85 -21.47
CA SER A 568 25.36 -12.63 -20.28
C SER A 568 26.02 -12.04 -19.05
N VAL A 569 25.24 -11.81 -18.02
CA VAL A 569 25.71 -11.29 -16.73
C VAL A 569 25.74 -12.44 -15.72
N GLU A 570 26.94 -12.78 -15.27
CA GLU A 570 27.10 -13.70 -14.15
C GLU A 570 26.95 -12.94 -12.83
N ILE A 571 25.93 -13.28 -12.07
CA ILE A 571 25.78 -12.79 -10.70
C ILE A 571 26.83 -13.51 -9.86
N LYS A 572 27.89 -12.79 -9.44
CA LYS A 572 28.87 -13.34 -8.52
C LYS A 572 28.20 -13.62 -7.18
N ASP A 573 28.21 -14.88 -6.77
CA ASP A 573 27.73 -15.25 -5.45
C ASP A 573 28.60 -14.51 -4.38
N GLU A 574 27.98 -13.80 -3.47
CA GLU A 574 28.65 -13.08 -2.39
C GLU A 574 29.33 -14.08 -1.44
N PRO A 575 30.66 -14.01 -1.24
CA PRO A 575 31.35 -14.95 -0.34
C PRO A 575 30.78 -14.86 1.09
N ALA A 576 30.55 -15.98 1.72
CA ALA A 576 30.05 -16.03 3.10
C ALA A 576 31.18 -15.89 4.15
N GLY A 577 32.45 -15.90 3.72
CA GLY A 577 33.60 -15.78 4.60
C GLY A 577 33.98 -17.07 5.35
N GLU A 578 33.34 -18.19 5.03
CA GLU A 578 33.65 -19.51 5.58
C GLU A 578 33.72 -20.58 4.49
N ASP A 579 34.43 -21.67 4.76
CA ASP A 579 34.54 -22.83 3.87
C ASP A 579 33.50 -23.91 4.19
N CYS A 580 33.16 -24.68 3.18
CA CYS A 580 32.23 -25.79 3.30
C CYS A 580 32.81 -26.94 4.13
N GLU A 581 32.14 -27.33 5.18
CA GLU A 581 32.57 -28.43 6.08
C GLU A 581 32.63 -29.81 5.37
N LEU A 582 31.96 -29.96 4.21
CA LEU A 582 31.90 -31.23 3.48
C LEU A 582 32.96 -31.35 2.38
N CYS A 583 33.37 -30.24 1.75
CA CYS A 583 34.24 -30.29 0.59
C CYS A 583 35.30 -29.17 0.55
N SER A 584 35.40 -28.37 1.59
CA SER A 584 36.36 -27.25 1.77
C SER A 584 36.32 -26.19 0.69
N ASN A 585 35.29 -26.17 -0.19
CA ASN A 585 35.07 -25.07 -1.11
C ASN A 585 34.40 -23.89 -0.40
N PRO A 586 34.61 -22.64 -0.84
CA PRO A 586 34.00 -21.48 -0.21
C PRO A 586 32.48 -21.58 -0.12
N MET A 587 31.92 -21.17 1.00
CA MET A 587 30.48 -20.96 1.13
C MET A 587 30.11 -19.59 0.56
N VAL A 588 28.94 -19.51 -0.09
CA VAL A 588 28.43 -18.31 -0.73
C VAL A 588 26.98 -18.06 -0.31
N PHE A 589 26.61 -16.79 -0.23
CA PHE A 589 25.23 -16.43 0.04
C PHE A 589 24.35 -16.62 -1.18
N LYS A 590 23.26 -17.37 -1.04
CA LYS A 590 22.22 -17.55 -2.06
C LYS A 590 20.85 -17.13 -1.57
N MET A 591 20.00 -16.65 -2.46
CA MET A 591 18.61 -16.33 -2.16
C MET A 591 17.71 -17.56 -2.43
N GLY A 592 17.11 -18.09 -1.38
CA GLY A 592 16.13 -19.17 -1.46
C GLY A 592 14.70 -18.70 -1.24
N ARG A 593 13.75 -19.65 -1.34
CA ARG A 593 12.31 -19.38 -1.13
C ARG A 593 12.00 -18.79 0.25
N TYR A 594 12.85 -19.05 1.23
CA TYR A 594 12.67 -18.63 2.62
C TYR A 594 13.59 -17.47 3.04
N GLY A 595 14.37 -16.92 2.12
CA GLY A 595 15.33 -15.83 2.37
C GLY A 595 16.76 -16.19 1.99
N LYS A 596 17.72 -15.32 2.36
CA LYS A 596 19.15 -15.50 2.15
C LYS A 596 19.65 -16.69 2.99
N PHE A 597 20.45 -17.57 2.40
CA PHE A 597 21.09 -18.72 3.06
C PHE A 597 22.49 -18.92 2.52
N MET A 598 23.34 -19.63 3.23
CA MET A 598 24.66 -20.01 2.75
C MET A 598 24.61 -21.36 2.05
N ALA A 599 25.25 -21.47 0.90
CA ALA A 599 25.38 -22.69 0.11
C ALA A 599 26.83 -22.88 -0.31
N CYS A 600 27.23 -24.12 -0.51
CA CYS A 600 28.53 -24.42 -1.05
C CYS A 600 28.64 -23.95 -2.50
N SER A 601 29.73 -23.28 -2.88
CA SER A 601 30.00 -22.81 -4.25
C SER A 601 30.15 -23.97 -5.25
N ASN A 602 30.47 -25.18 -4.78
CA ASN A 602 30.62 -26.39 -5.58
C ASN A 602 29.28 -27.11 -5.86
N PHE A 603 28.15 -26.41 -5.83
CA PHE A 603 26.88 -26.97 -6.28
C PHE A 603 26.87 -27.17 -7.80
N PRO A 604 26.41 -28.31 -8.37
CA PRO A 604 25.58 -29.36 -7.73
C PRO A 604 26.34 -30.53 -7.08
N ASP A 605 27.66 -30.58 -7.15
CA ASP A 605 28.44 -31.69 -6.65
C ASP A 605 28.44 -31.74 -5.11
N CYS A 606 28.51 -30.59 -4.46
CA CYS A 606 28.26 -30.43 -3.05
C CYS A 606 26.98 -29.66 -2.80
N ARG A 607 26.06 -30.27 -2.04
CA ARG A 607 24.74 -29.68 -1.74
C ARG A 607 24.64 -29.12 -0.32
N ASN A 608 25.76 -28.84 0.31
CA ASN A 608 25.78 -28.30 1.65
C ASN A 608 25.12 -26.91 1.70
N THR A 609 24.23 -26.71 2.65
CA THR A 609 23.54 -25.43 2.85
C THR A 609 23.41 -25.15 4.35
N LYS A 610 23.70 -23.90 4.77
CA LYS A 610 23.52 -23.42 6.14
C LYS A 610 22.53 -22.26 6.17
N ALA A 611 21.67 -22.24 7.18
CA ALA A 611 20.85 -21.07 7.45
C ALA A 611 21.72 -19.93 8.00
N ILE A 612 21.48 -18.70 7.59
CA ILE A 612 22.13 -17.54 8.21
C ILE A 612 21.57 -17.39 9.62
N VAL A 613 22.45 -17.58 10.58
CA VAL A 613 22.12 -17.49 12.01
C VAL A 613 22.56 -16.12 12.50
N LYS A 614 21.65 -15.39 13.13
CA LYS A 614 21.98 -14.13 13.79
C LYS A 614 22.24 -14.41 15.27
N GLU A 615 23.52 -14.46 15.62
CA GLU A 615 23.94 -14.52 17.02
C GLU A 615 23.63 -13.21 17.72
N ILE A 616 23.21 -13.27 18.97
CA ILE A 616 22.91 -12.07 19.78
C ILE A 616 23.98 -11.79 20.84
N GLY A 617 25.09 -12.55 20.82
CA GLY A 617 26.21 -12.37 21.75
C GLY A 617 25.90 -12.78 23.19
N VAL A 618 24.96 -13.73 23.39
CA VAL A 618 24.56 -14.21 24.70
C VAL A 618 24.79 -15.71 24.76
N THR A 619 25.57 -16.17 25.75
CA THR A 619 25.74 -17.60 26.03
C THR A 619 24.43 -18.20 26.57
N CYS A 620 24.12 -19.42 26.18
CA CYS A 620 22.89 -20.07 26.60
C CYS A 620 22.84 -20.23 28.14
N PRO A 621 21.82 -19.69 28.81
CA PRO A 621 21.73 -19.80 30.28
C PRO A 621 21.45 -21.21 30.74
N LYS A 622 20.97 -22.13 29.88
CA LYS A 622 20.64 -23.51 30.23
C LYS A 622 21.84 -24.43 30.10
N CYS A 623 22.52 -24.46 28.95
CA CYS A 623 23.67 -25.39 28.77
C CYS A 623 25.03 -24.74 29.05
N LYS A 624 25.12 -23.41 29.07
CA LYS A 624 26.35 -22.61 29.30
C LYS A 624 27.48 -22.83 28.27
N GLU A 625 27.22 -23.62 27.24
CA GLU A 625 28.19 -23.97 26.18
C GLU A 625 27.78 -23.38 24.83
N GLY A 626 26.47 -23.38 24.50
CA GLY A 626 25.96 -22.87 23.25
C GLY A 626 25.67 -21.36 23.27
N ASN A 627 25.52 -20.76 22.11
CA ASN A 627 25.14 -19.37 21.95
C ASN A 627 23.64 -19.22 21.67
N ILE A 628 23.07 -18.11 22.10
CA ILE A 628 21.68 -17.79 21.76
C ILE A 628 21.59 -17.13 20.39
N ILE A 629 20.73 -17.69 19.56
CA ILE A 629 20.52 -17.28 18.19
C ILE A 629 19.07 -16.86 17.95
N GLU A 630 18.89 -15.84 17.09
CA GLU A 630 17.57 -15.41 16.63
C GLU A 630 17.03 -16.41 15.60
N ARG A 631 15.84 -16.96 15.87
CA ARG A 631 15.12 -17.87 14.97
C ARG A 631 13.72 -17.34 14.63
N LYS A 632 13.13 -17.82 13.54
CA LYS A 632 11.74 -17.51 13.16
C LYS A 632 10.88 -18.76 13.25
N SER A 633 9.77 -18.68 13.98
CA SER A 633 8.76 -19.74 14.06
C SER A 633 8.03 -19.94 12.73
N LYS A 634 7.31 -21.05 12.56
CA LYS A 634 6.43 -21.30 11.39
C LYS A 634 5.44 -20.15 11.14
N LYS A 635 5.05 -19.41 12.17
CA LYS A 635 4.18 -18.23 12.10
C LYS A 635 4.97 -16.91 11.89
N LYS A 636 6.26 -16.99 11.52
CA LYS A 636 7.17 -15.86 11.30
C LYS A 636 7.41 -14.95 12.52
N ARG A 637 7.10 -15.39 13.74
CA ARG A 637 7.48 -14.68 14.96
C ARG A 637 8.93 -15.00 15.31
N ILE A 638 9.67 -13.96 15.69
CA ILE A 638 11.04 -14.08 16.19
C ILE A 638 10.98 -14.73 17.58
N PHE A 639 11.87 -15.66 17.82
CA PHE A 639 12.19 -16.24 19.10
C PHE A 639 13.69 -16.49 19.20
N TYR A 640 14.19 -16.66 20.39
CA TYR A 640 15.60 -16.86 20.68
C TYR A 640 15.78 -18.27 21.20
N GLY A 641 16.73 -19.01 20.65
CA GLY A 641 16.98 -20.40 21.03
C GLY A 641 18.45 -20.70 21.03
N CYS A 642 18.83 -21.76 21.74
CA CYS A 642 20.21 -22.24 21.75
C CYS A 642 20.59 -22.81 20.37
N ASP A 643 21.83 -22.59 19.93
CA ASP A 643 22.40 -23.16 18.72
C ASP A 643 22.62 -24.68 18.81
N GLN A 644 22.79 -25.20 20.02
CA GLN A 644 22.97 -26.63 20.30
C GLN A 644 21.66 -27.44 20.28
N PHE A 645 20.58 -26.89 19.70
CA PHE A 645 19.36 -27.67 19.52
C PHE A 645 19.60 -28.82 18.51
N PRO A 646 19.18 -30.09 18.76
CA PRO A 646 18.25 -30.54 19.82
C PRO A 646 18.88 -30.90 21.17
N ALA A 647 20.19 -30.87 21.32
CA ALA A 647 20.85 -31.22 22.58
C ALA A 647 20.47 -30.24 23.72
N CYS A 648 20.24 -28.99 23.41
CA CYS A 648 19.73 -27.98 24.34
C CYS A 648 18.44 -27.36 23.81
N GLU A 649 17.34 -27.52 24.54
CA GLU A 649 16.00 -27.03 24.17
C GLU A 649 15.66 -25.63 24.72
N PHE A 650 16.67 -24.81 25.05
CA PHE A 650 16.39 -23.47 25.53
C PHE A 650 15.69 -22.61 24.48
N ILE A 651 14.56 -21.99 24.85
CA ILE A 651 13.77 -21.07 23.99
C ILE A 651 13.29 -19.89 24.82
N SER A 652 13.43 -18.68 24.27
CA SER A 652 12.85 -17.46 24.83
C SER A 652 12.09 -16.68 23.71
N TRP A 653 10.92 -16.12 24.06
CA TRP A 653 10.16 -15.23 23.16
C TRP A 653 10.57 -13.76 23.27
N ASP A 654 11.25 -13.41 24.37
CA ASP A 654 11.82 -12.10 24.62
C ASP A 654 13.35 -12.18 24.44
N LYS A 655 14.01 -11.11 24.05
CA LYS A 655 15.45 -11.10 23.71
C LYS A 655 16.30 -11.26 24.98
N PRO A 656 17.07 -12.35 25.16
CA PRO A 656 17.98 -12.50 26.29
C PRO A 656 19.10 -11.47 26.29
N LEU A 657 19.53 -11.05 27.46
CA LEU A 657 20.65 -10.14 27.70
C LEU A 657 21.93 -10.88 28.16
N PRO A 658 23.13 -10.31 27.84
CA PRO A 658 24.41 -10.95 28.20
C PRO A 658 24.80 -10.81 29.68
N ARG A 659 23.86 -10.48 30.57
CA ARG A 659 24.07 -10.31 32.00
C ARG A 659 22.99 -11.01 32.82
N SER A 660 23.34 -11.45 34.01
CA SER A 660 22.45 -12.13 34.94
C SER A 660 21.69 -11.13 35.83
N CYS A 661 20.61 -11.60 36.41
CA CYS A 661 19.81 -10.84 37.35
C CYS A 661 20.60 -10.57 38.66
N PRO A 662 20.68 -9.33 39.13
CA PRO A 662 21.38 -8.97 40.36
C PRO A 662 20.70 -9.53 41.62
N LYS A 663 19.43 -9.98 41.52
CA LYS A 663 18.67 -10.51 42.66
C LYS A 663 18.75 -12.02 42.81
N CYS A 664 18.81 -12.77 41.69
CA CYS A 664 18.75 -14.23 41.72
C CYS A 664 19.72 -14.94 40.76
N GLU A 665 20.58 -14.19 40.06
CA GLU A 665 21.51 -14.67 39.03
C GLU A 665 20.84 -15.31 37.79
N GLY A 666 19.51 -15.34 37.73
CA GLY A 666 18.73 -15.86 36.61
C GLY A 666 18.84 -15.02 35.36
N PRO A 667 18.38 -15.55 34.20
CA PRO A 667 18.46 -14.85 32.92
C PRO A 667 17.61 -13.58 32.88
N LEU A 668 18.17 -12.51 32.35
CA LEU A 668 17.44 -11.28 32.05
C LEU A 668 16.99 -11.24 30.57
N VAL A 669 15.81 -10.69 30.30
CA VAL A 669 15.26 -10.55 28.97
C VAL A 669 14.71 -9.13 28.75
N GLU A 670 14.84 -8.63 27.52
CA GLU A 670 14.17 -7.39 27.05
C GLU A 670 12.74 -7.72 26.63
N LYS A 671 11.76 -7.26 27.38
CA LYS A 671 10.34 -7.40 27.08
C LYS A 671 9.76 -6.14 26.47
N LYS A 672 9.18 -6.25 25.29
CA LYS A 672 8.50 -5.15 24.61
C LYS A 672 7.09 -4.97 25.17
N LEU A 673 6.85 -3.86 25.87
CA LEU A 673 5.55 -3.46 26.41
C LEU A 673 4.91 -2.37 25.51
N LYS A 674 3.62 -2.07 25.75
CA LYS A 674 2.92 -1.00 25.01
C LYS A 674 3.53 0.41 25.19
N LYS A 675 4.22 0.65 26.31
CA LYS A 675 4.82 1.94 26.68
C LYS A 675 6.36 2.00 26.51
N GLY A 676 7.00 0.96 25.95
CA GLY A 676 8.46 0.90 25.81
C GLY A 676 9.03 -0.49 26.00
N VAL A 677 10.34 -0.56 26.18
CA VAL A 677 11.07 -1.80 26.50
C VAL A 677 11.33 -1.82 27.99
N GLN A 678 11.21 -2.98 28.62
CA GLN A 678 11.53 -3.19 30.03
C GLN A 678 12.40 -4.45 30.14
N VAL A 679 13.44 -4.39 30.97
CA VAL A 679 14.25 -5.55 31.31
C VAL A 679 13.60 -6.28 32.49
N GLN A 680 13.41 -7.59 32.35
CA GLN A 680 12.80 -8.44 33.37
C GLN A 680 13.61 -9.71 33.58
N CYS A 681 13.67 -10.19 34.81
CA CYS A 681 14.18 -11.53 35.12
C CYS A 681 13.13 -12.57 34.73
N THR A 682 13.57 -13.73 34.23
CA THR A 682 12.70 -14.87 33.90
C THR A 682 12.36 -15.75 35.13
N GLU A 683 13.09 -15.60 36.24
CA GLU A 683 12.99 -16.47 37.42
C GLU A 683 12.53 -15.75 38.69
N CYS A 684 12.64 -14.40 38.75
CA CYS A 684 12.18 -13.63 39.91
C CYS A 684 11.44 -12.37 39.47
N ASP A 685 10.99 -11.56 40.43
CA ASP A 685 10.19 -10.33 40.19
C ASP A 685 11.03 -9.09 39.84
N TYR A 686 12.35 -9.23 39.58
CA TYR A 686 13.23 -8.14 39.24
C TYR A 686 12.86 -7.49 37.88
N LYS A 687 12.78 -6.18 37.88
CA LYS A 687 12.48 -5.33 36.71
C LYS A 687 13.31 -4.07 36.77
N GLU A 688 13.77 -3.61 35.61
CA GLU A 688 14.46 -2.32 35.47
C GLU A 688 14.15 -1.67 34.12
N GLU A 689 14.42 -0.39 34.00
CA GLU A 689 14.37 0.30 32.70
C GLU A 689 15.63 -0.05 31.89
N PRO A 690 15.53 -0.15 30.54
CA PRO A 690 16.69 -0.42 29.72
C PRO A 690 17.75 0.67 29.90
N GLN A 691 18.97 0.30 30.15
CA GLN A 691 20.12 1.21 30.08
C GLN A 691 20.36 1.55 28.60
N ASN A 692 20.35 2.85 28.25
CA ASN A 692 20.63 3.37 26.91
C ASN A 692 22.04 3.00 26.43
#